data_a1800ff928750ef9adf5e320a0b5c86c
#
_entry.id   a1800ff928750ef9adf5e320a0b5c86c
#
_cell.length_a   1.000
_cell.length_b   1.000
_cell.length_c   1.000
_cell.angle_alpha   90.00
_cell.angle_beta   90.00
_cell.angle_gamma   90.00
#
_symmetry.space_group_name_H-M   'P 1'
#
loop_
_entity.id
_entity.type
_entity.pdbx_description
1 polymer ?
#
loop_
_entity_poly.entity_id
_entity_poly.type
_entity_poly.pdbx_seq_one_letter_code
_entity_poly.pdbx_strand_id
1 'polypeptide(L)'
;MKMSKRTSTIILWAVSIGLLAGMVLTFTPGLGLTGGGSASRGDAQIVVNGQTLYDLDIQQLRNNALFNTVTDGEVGQDLQRLLADEIIRNTVLDQAASRINISGGQVRSAVNDFRKDRGVDGARNDQAYLQLIGSAGYTDQSFRDYLRDQLRLQEWENRLVNAVTVSDTEVDAFFESHRASYQSEEKILAREIVVADQQTAASLRRQALAGADFAALARDNSLELADRDGAIGAAAGETTPRPVGRPALPTVVANAAFSLRGAGLTDVIAFNDRYYVVYVEGYQPAADLPSDEVRDTVSADALDAKKSGIVEAELERLRAEAQVSFPATGTLRFDNPVLAKVGDHEIKSVDLDRALYTNTQIQQALSPATADLIVGLFKPTVLNQLIDTEVAYQGAQTLGVPLVGTRNGIAQAALNYIGRDETATAEDVEAYYAGNQAMYTFGAEATVTKVEFSDAGVAAAFRTALLGGDTVAAASEAAGGTLTELGRVKPGDLATELDTALFATDAFDPLPGGALAVSDVLVIQQPAPDATGTETSGTDANEEDLAGDGADAAPAQATIDTYVVLVADRVAPRVRPLADVYAQVEQAVLAQKRQAARTAWLSERRAATDIVETSVPDLILPTDSLQGTDATTEPEAADQTPPTDETPAGDEAPAPATSN
;
A
#
# COMPACT_ATOMS: atom_id res chain seq x y z
N MET A 1 -12.67 -22.26 19.10
CA MET A 1 -11.44 -22.91 19.64
C MET A 1 -10.91 -21.99 20.73
N LYS A 2 -10.99 -22.38 22.02
CA LYS A 2 -10.52 -21.52 23.11
C LYS A 2 -9.01 -21.39 23.02
N MET A 3 -8.51 -20.23 22.56
CA MET A 3 -7.09 -19.90 22.66
C MET A 3 -6.68 -19.95 24.13
N SER A 4 -5.59 -20.65 24.43
CA SER A 4 -5.11 -20.74 25.80
C SER A 4 -4.61 -19.36 26.24
N LYS A 5 -4.80 -19.02 27.52
CA LYS A 5 -4.27 -17.78 28.12
C LYS A 5 -2.77 -17.55 27.86
N ARG A 6 -2.01 -18.64 27.60
CA ARG A 6 -0.58 -18.57 27.22
C ARG A 6 -0.37 -18.10 25.79
N THR A 7 -1.25 -18.45 24.85
CA THR A 7 -1.16 -18.02 23.44
C THR A 7 -1.51 -16.54 23.28
N SER A 8 -2.49 -16.04 24.04
CA SER A 8 -2.84 -14.62 24.10
C SER A 8 -1.69 -13.77 24.66
N THR A 9 -1.04 -14.23 25.73
CA THR A 9 0.14 -13.54 26.32
C THR A 9 1.33 -13.54 25.36
N ILE A 10 1.55 -14.61 24.58
CA ILE A 10 2.63 -14.71 23.58
C ILE A 10 2.34 -13.79 22.37
N ILE A 11 1.08 -13.65 21.96
CA ILE A 11 0.68 -12.71 20.89
C ILE A 11 0.78 -11.26 21.38
N LEU A 12 0.40 -10.97 22.62
CA LEU A 12 0.62 -9.65 23.25
C LEU A 12 2.11 -9.31 23.34
N TRP A 13 2.95 -10.29 23.71
CA TRP A 13 4.40 -10.14 23.69
C TRP A 13 4.96 -9.92 22.27
N ALA A 14 4.42 -10.62 21.27
CA ALA A 14 4.84 -10.46 19.88
C ALA A 14 4.37 -9.12 19.29
N VAL A 15 3.22 -8.59 19.70
CA VAL A 15 2.69 -7.30 19.23
C VAL A 15 3.35 -6.12 19.99
N SER A 16 3.56 -6.25 21.30
CA SER A 16 4.31 -5.23 22.09
C SER A 16 5.78 -5.20 21.70
N ILE A 17 6.40 -6.36 21.45
CA ILE A 17 7.74 -6.45 20.86
C ILE A 17 7.71 -6.03 19.39
N GLY A 18 6.64 -6.22 18.65
CA GLY A 18 6.50 -5.79 17.23
C GLY A 18 6.34 -4.28 17.07
N LEU A 19 5.61 -3.60 17.94
CA LEU A 19 5.52 -2.13 17.97
C LEU A 19 6.80 -1.48 18.53
N LEU A 20 7.43 -2.11 19.53
CA LEU A 20 8.73 -1.74 20.02
C LEU A 20 9.85 -2.28 19.12
N ALA A 21 9.73 -3.44 18.45
CA ALA A 21 10.75 -3.98 17.56
C ALA A 21 10.81 -3.27 16.21
N GLY A 22 9.73 -2.66 15.73
CA GLY A 22 9.82 -1.67 14.64
C GLY A 22 10.67 -0.46 15.05
N MET A 23 10.65 -0.10 16.36
CA MET A 23 11.46 0.95 16.96
C MET A 23 12.76 0.44 17.61
N VAL A 24 12.86 -0.82 17.98
CA VAL A 24 13.91 -1.41 18.84
C VAL A 24 14.84 -2.36 18.08
N LEU A 25 14.59 -2.68 16.82
CA LEU A 25 15.61 -3.33 15.97
C LEU A 25 16.86 -2.48 15.76
N THR A 26 16.87 -1.25 16.31
CA THR A 26 18.04 -0.37 16.27
C THR A 26 18.72 -0.19 17.61
N PHE A 27 18.19 -0.78 18.69
CA PHE A 27 18.77 -0.63 20.01
C PHE A 27 19.68 -1.79 20.38
N THR A 28 20.96 -1.59 20.23
CA THR A 28 21.91 -2.11 21.19
C THR A 28 22.23 -0.97 22.14
N PRO A 29 21.64 -0.96 23.34
CA PRO A 29 22.07 -0.03 24.37
C PRO A 29 23.51 -0.33 24.67
N GLY A 30 24.26 0.73 24.75
CA GLY A 30 25.55 0.86 25.24
C GLY A 30 26.36 -0.37 25.59
N LEU A 31 27.42 -0.55 24.93
CA LEU A 31 28.62 -1.07 25.54
C LEU A 31 28.72 -0.44 26.93
N GLY A 32 28.33 -1.19 27.96
CA GLY A 32 28.57 -0.78 29.34
C GLY A 32 30.03 -0.45 29.50
N LEU A 33 30.35 0.82 29.46
CA LEU A 33 31.72 1.35 29.56
C LEU A 33 32.15 1.42 31.01
N THR A 34 32.13 0.25 31.68
CA THR A 34 32.84 0.01 32.91
C THR A 34 33.91 -1.03 32.66
N GLY A 35 34.96 -0.66 31.92
CA GLY A 35 36.09 -1.52 31.67
C GLY A 35 37.22 -0.72 31.01
N GLY A 36 38.23 -0.35 31.77
CA GLY A 36 39.36 0.46 31.36
C GLY A 36 40.08 -0.07 30.13
N GLY A 37 40.07 0.74 29.11
CA GLY A 37 40.93 0.71 27.95
C GLY A 37 40.69 1.99 27.17
N SER A 38 41.73 2.81 27.01
CA SER A 38 41.71 4.08 26.27
C SER A 38 41.57 3.86 24.76
N ALA A 39 40.51 3.19 24.33
CA ALA A 39 40.02 3.31 22.96
C ALA A 39 39.36 4.68 22.86
N SER A 40 39.81 5.52 21.91
CA SER A 40 39.18 6.80 21.62
C SER A 40 37.70 6.55 21.33
N ARG A 41 36.79 7.14 22.12
CA ARG A 41 35.33 7.07 21.90
C ARG A 41 34.89 7.87 20.67
N GLY A 42 35.85 8.51 19.98
CA GLY A 42 35.55 9.47 18.93
C GLY A 42 35.16 10.83 19.51
N ASP A 43 34.63 11.70 18.68
CA ASP A 43 34.22 13.04 19.08
C ASP A 43 32.88 13.01 19.84
N ALA A 44 32.71 13.97 20.74
CA ALA A 44 31.43 14.17 21.42
C ALA A 44 30.40 14.69 20.43
N GLN A 45 29.30 13.99 20.31
CA GLN A 45 28.26 14.27 19.30
C GLN A 45 27.06 15.04 19.86
N ILE A 46 26.61 14.68 21.05
CA ILE A 46 25.44 15.27 21.70
C ILE A 46 25.55 15.12 23.22
N VAL A 47 24.99 16.09 23.94
CA VAL A 47 24.85 16.03 25.41
C VAL A 47 23.37 16.13 25.73
N VAL A 48 22.83 15.14 26.46
CA VAL A 48 21.42 15.06 26.87
C VAL A 48 21.36 14.97 28.40
N ASN A 49 20.79 15.98 29.06
CA ASN A 49 20.71 16.08 30.54
C ASN A 49 22.08 15.89 31.22
N GLY A 50 23.13 16.44 30.62
CA GLY A 50 24.48 16.32 31.12
C GLY A 50 25.23 15.01 30.78
N GLN A 51 24.58 14.05 30.15
CA GLN A 51 25.22 12.84 29.62
C GLN A 51 25.76 13.09 28.23
N THR A 52 27.07 12.96 28.05
CA THR A 52 27.74 13.11 26.75
C THR A 52 27.75 11.77 26.02
N LEU A 53 27.28 11.77 24.77
CA LEU A 53 27.35 10.64 23.86
C LEU A 53 28.37 10.92 22.76
N TYR A 54 29.19 9.92 22.46
CA TYR A 54 30.33 9.99 21.54
C TYR A 54 30.02 9.20 20.27
N ASP A 55 30.88 9.32 19.25
CA ASP A 55 30.70 8.57 17.98
C ASP A 55 30.44 7.07 18.18
N LEU A 56 31.19 6.45 19.11
CA LEU A 56 31.04 5.02 19.37
C LEU A 56 29.67 4.68 19.96
N ASP A 57 29.10 5.56 20.79
CA ASP A 57 27.81 5.34 21.44
C ASP A 57 26.65 5.39 20.46
N ILE A 58 26.80 6.14 19.37
CA ILE A 58 25.75 6.33 18.35
C ILE A 58 26.00 5.54 17.06
N GLN A 59 27.14 4.86 16.95
CA GLN A 59 27.57 4.16 15.73
C GLN A 59 26.56 3.12 15.25
N GLN A 60 25.92 2.42 16.16
CA GLN A 60 24.95 1.39 15.79
C GLN A 60 23.68 2.01 15.20
N LEU A 61 23.21 3.12 15.72
CA LEU A 61 22.10 3.87 15.13
C LEU A 61 22.47 4.39 13.75
N ARG A 62 23.66 4.96 13.59
CA ARG A 62 24.17 5.40 12.27
C ARG A 62 24.29 4.27 11.26
N ASN A 63 24.59 3.05 11.69
CA ASN A 63 24.71 1.88 10.82
C ASN A 63 23.36 1.27 10.44
N ASN A 64 22.23 1.78 10.94
CA ASN A 64 20.91 1.38 10.48
C ASN A 64 20.76 1.69 8.98
N ALA A 65 20.16 0.76 8.25
CA ALA A 65 19.94 0.87 6.81
C ALA A 65 19.26 2.20 6.42
N LEU A 66 18.31 2.69 7.21
CA LEU A 66 17.63 3.95 6.96
C LEU A 66 18.61 5.13 6.93
N PHE A 67 19.48 5.25 7.95
CA PHE A 67 20.41 6.38 8.07
C PHE A 67 21.63 6.30 7.15
N ASN A 68 21.86 5.16 6.52
CA ASN A 68 22.95 4.95 5.55
C ASN A 68 22.51 5.07 4.09
N THR A 69 21.21 5.20 3.82
CA THR A 69 20.69 5.14 2.44
C THR A 69 20.98 6.42 1.66
N VAL A 70 20.91 7.58 2.32
CA VAL A 70 21.11 8.90 1.71
C VAL A 70 21.87 9.79 2.68
N THR A 71 23.00 10.37 2.25
CA THR A 71 23.88 11.17 3.10
C THR A 71 23.91 12.66 2.76
N ASP A 72 23.47 13.04 1.57
CA ASP A 72 23.51 14.39 1.04
C ASP A 72 22.11 14.92 0.75
N GLY A 73 21.98 16.22 0.50
CA GLY A 73 20.72 16.84 0.16
C GLY A 73 19.77 17.11 1.34
N GLU A 74 18.52 17.39 1.02
CA GLU A 74 17.47 17.67 1.99
C GLU A 74 17.14 16.41 2.82
N VAL A 75 17.03 15.27 2.15
CA VAL A 75 16.79 13.97 2.80
C VAL A 75 17.90 13.62 3.79
N GLY A 76 19.17 13.92 3.45
CA GLY A 76 20.28 13.73 4.38
C GLY A 76 20.14 14.57 5.65
N GLN A 77 19.66 15.81 5.54
CA GLN A 77 19.42 16.70 6.70
C GLN A 77 18.24 16.19 7.56
N ASP A 78 17.16 15.76 6.93
CA ASP A 78 15.99 15.16 7.61
C ASP A 78 16.39 13.90 8.38
N LEU A 79 17.16 13.00 7.76
CA LEU A 79 17.65 11.79 8.41
C LEU A 79 18.62 12.08 9.56
N GLN A 80 19.48 13.12 9.46
CA GLN A 80 20.34 13.55 10.57
C GLN A 80 19.51 14.10 11.74
N ARG A 81 18.44 14.87 11.44
CA ARG A 81 17.50 15.37 12.45
C ARG A 81 16.78 14.22 13.13
N LEU A 82 16.27 13.27 12.36
CA LEU A 82 15.60 12.08 12.89
C LEU A 82 16.56 11.23 13.75
N LEU A 83 17.80 11.05 13.31
CA LEU A 83 18.82 10.35 14.08
C LEU A 83 19.10 11.05 15.43
N ALA A 84 19.27 12.38 15.41
CA ALA A 84 19.49 13.14 16.64
C ALA A 84 18.29 13.02 17.60
N ASP A 85 17.07 13.11 17.09
CA ASP A 85 15.84 12.93 17.89
C ASP A 85 15.75 11.51 18.48
N GLU A 86 16.08 10.49 17.71
CA GLU A 86 16.09 9.11 18.19
C GLU A 86 17.14 8.91 19.31
N ILE A 87 18.31 9.53 19.20
CA ILE A 87 19.33 9.53 20.25
C ILE A 87 18.80 10.20 21.52
N ILE A 88 18.16 11.37 21.37
CA ILE A 88 17.57 12.10 22.51
C ILE A 88 16.53 11.24 23.21
N ARG A 89 15.58 10.72 22.45
CA ARG A 89 14.49 9.88 22.93
C ARG A 89 15.01 8.68 23.73
N ASN A 90 15.97 7.99 23.16
CA ASN A 90 16.55 6.80 23.75
C ASN A 90 17.32 7.12 25.04
N THR A 91 18.04 8.23 25.03
CA THR A 91 18.80 8.67 26.20
C THR A 91 17.88 9.08 27.36
N VAL A 92 16.78 9.80 27.10
CA VAL A 92 15.84 10.18 28.17
C VAL A 92 15.11 8.97 28.74
N LEU A 93 14.78 7.97 27.92
CA LEU A 93 14.21 6.70 28.37
C LEU A 93 15.17 5.91 29.26
N ASP A 94 16.43 5.76 28.84
CA ASP A 94 17.45 5.11 29.63
C ASP A 94 17.66 5.81 30.98
N GLN A 95 17.69 7.14 30.99
CA GLN A 95 17.78 7.92 32.19
C GLN A 95 16.56 7.73 33.12
N ALA A 96 15.35 7.72 32.57
CA ALA A 96 14.13 7.48 33.33
C ALA A 96 14.13 6.07 33.95
N ALA A 97 14.58 5.07 33.22
CA ALA A 97 14.66 3.68 33.68
C ALA A 97 15.90 3.38 34.55
N SER A 98 16.91 4.26 34.59
CA SER A 98 18.25 4.01 35.19
C SER A 98 18.22 3.54 36.64
N ARG A 99 17.23 3.98 37.42
CA ARG A 99 17.07 3.64 38.85
C ARG A 99 16.44 2.26 39.07
N ILE A 100 16.02 1.56 38.01
CA ILE A 100 15.41 0.24 38.10
C ILE A 100 16.49 -0.82 38.09
N ASN A 101 16.50 -1.64 39.11
CA ASN A 101 17.48 -2.72 39.24
C ASN A 101 16.89 -4.04 38.71
N ILE A 102 17.53 -4.62 37.71
CA ILE A 102 17.21 -5.95 37.17
C ILE A 102 18.21 -6.98 37.73
N SER A 103 17.69 -7.97 38.42
CA SER A 103 18.49 -9.03 39.00
C SER A 103 19.10 -9.95 37.94
N GLY A 104 20.26 -10.54 38.23
CA GLY A 104 20.83 -11.56 37.35
C GLY A 104 19.95 -12.80 37.16
N GLY A 105 19.00 -13.05 38.07
CA GLY A 105 17.96 -14.07 37.91
C GLY A 105 16.97 -13.77 36.80
N GLN A 106 16.47 -12.55 36.73
CA GLN A 106 15.56 -12.08 35.67
C GLN A 106 16.25 -12.16 34.30
N VAL A 107 17.50 -11.71 34.19
CA VAL A 107 18.26 -11.81 32.94
C VAL A 107 18.45 -13.27 32.50
N ARG A 108 18.78 -14.19 33.45
CA ARG A 108 18.87 -15.62 33.11
C ARG A 108 17.54 -16.20 32.63
N SER A 109 16.42 -15.82 33.27
CA SER A 109 15.10 -16.23 32.81
C SER A 109 14.85 -15.75 31.38
N ALA A 110 15.07 -14.48 31.08
CA ALA A 110 14.88 -13.92 29.74
C ALA A 110 15.75 -14.62 28.67
N VAL A 111 17.02 -14.94 28.99
CA VAL A 111 17.87 -15.76 28.10
C VAL A 111 17.26 -17.15 27.86
N ASN A 112 16.77 -17.81 28.90
CA ASN A 112 16.17 -19.13 28.78
C ASN A 112 14.86 -19.09 27.97
N ASP A 113 14.02 -18.08 28.19
CA ASP A 113 12.78 -17.87 27.44
C ASP A 113 13.09 -17.62 25.95
N PHE A 114 14.03 -16.73 25.63
CA PHE A 114 14.53 -16.51 24.28
C PHE A 114 15.00 -17.80 23.61
N ARG A 115 15.84 -18.59 24.32
CA ARG A 115 16.37 -19.87 23.80
C ARG A 115 15.26 -20.86 23.51
N LYS A 116 14.25 -20.94 24.39
CA LYS A 116 13.10 -21.83 24.24
C LYS A 116 12.24 -21.42 23.04
N ASP A 117 11.96 -20.13 22.89
CA ASP A 117 11.14 -19.63 21.79
C ASP A 117 11.80 -19.83 20.42
N ARG A 118 13.13 -19.87 20.39
CA ARG A 118 13.93 -20.12 19.17
C ARG A 118 14.32 -21.59 18.99
N GLY A 119 13.88 -22.49 19.87
CA GLY A 119 14.18 -23.94 19.79
C GLY A 119 15.66 -24.29 20.01
N VAL A 120 16.41 -23.39 20.67
CA VAL A 120 17.84 -23.58 21.02
C VAL A 120 18.08 -23.72 22.52
N ASP A 121 17.06 -24.23 23.24
CA ASP A 121 17.12 -24.48 24.67
C ASP A 121 17.95 -25.73 25.03
N GLY A 122 18.41 -25.80 26.29
CA GLY A 122 19.23 -26.86 26.81
C GLY A 122 20.72 -26.81 26.46
N ALA A 123 21.55 -27.49 27.27
CA ALA A 123 23.02 -27.42 27.17
C ALA A 123 23.59 -27.99 25.84
N ARG A 124 22.84 -28.85 25.16
CA ARG A 124 23.28 -29.39 23.85
C ARG A 124 23.20 -28.38 22.73
N ASN A 125 22.43 -27.33 22.92
CA ASN A 125 22.17 -26.26 21.93
C ASN A 125 22.94 -24.97 22.23
N ASP A 126 23.93 -24.97 23.15
CA ASP A 126 24.70 -23.77 23.49
C ASP A 126 25.43 -23.19 22.29
N GLN A 127 25.97 -24.03 21.41
CA GLN A 127 26.64 -23.56 20.20
C GLN A 127 25.65 -22.94 19.20
N ALA A 128 24.47 -23.52 19.03
CA ALA A 128 23.39 -22.97 18.17
C ALA A 128 22.89 -21.63 18.72
N TYR A 129 22.74 -21.50 20.03
CA TYR A 129 22.43 -20.23 20.68
C TYR A 129 23.50 -19.17 20.41
N LEU A 130 24.80 -19.50 20.61
CA LEU A 130 25.89 -18.56 20.36
C LEU A 130 26.01 -18.17 18.89
N GLN A 131 25.74 -19.08 17.95
CA GLN A 131 25.66 -18.78 16.52
C GLN A 131 24.48 -17.85 16.22
N LEU A 132 23.31 -18.10 16.79
CA LEU A 132 22.12 -17.29 16.60
C LEU A 132 22.33 -15.84 17.02
N ILE A 133 22.80 -15.60 18.25
CA ILE A 133 23.08 -14.25 18.73
C ILE A 133 24.29 -13.63 18.02
N GLY A 134 25.29 -14.43 17.66
CA GLY A 134 26.48 -14.01 16.90
C GLY A 134 26.16 -13.51 15.50
N SER A 135 25.18 -14.15 14.82
CA SER A 135 24.69 -13.68 13.50
C SER A 135 24.04 -12.29 13.58
N ALA A 136 23.51 -11.92 14.76
CA ALA A 136 22.99 -10.59 15.06
C ALA A 136 24.03 -9.62 15.66
N GLY A 137 25.31 -10.03 15.70
CA GLY A 137 26.41 -9.19 16.19
C GLY A 137 26.64 -9.20 17.70
N TYR A 138 25.99 -10.10 18.46
CA TYR A 138 26.12 -10.16 19.91
C TYR A 138 27.11 -11.24 20.39
N THR A 139 27.82 -10.94 21.47
CA THR A 139 28.40 -11.94 22.37
C THR A 139 27.35 -12.34 23.43
N ASP A 140 27.56 -13.44 24.16
CA ASP A 140 26.65 -13.82 25.25
C ASP A 140 26.56 -12.71 26.31
N GLN A 141 27.67 -12.03 26.61
CA GLN A 141 27.69 -10.93 27.57
C GLN A 141 26.89 -9.73 27.07
N SER A 142 27.18 -9.26 25.86
CA SER A 142 26.46 -8.09 25.28
C SER A 142 24.97 -8.37 25.06
N PHE A 143 24.58 -9.61 24.74
CA PHE A 143 23.20 -10.00 24.65
C PHE A 143 22.48 -10.00 26.01
N ARG A 144 23.16 -10.43 27.09
CA ARG A 144 22.61 -10.33 28.46
C ARG A 144 22.48 -8.90 28.93
N ASP A 145 23.39 -8.03 28.54
CA ASP A 145 23.33 -6.61 28.85
C ASP A 145 22.19 -5.96 28.09
N TYR A 146 22.02 -6.27 26.82
CA TYR A 146 20.86 -5.88 26.02
C TYR A 146 19.54 -6.33 26.67
N LEU A 147 19.40 -7.59 27.05
CA LEU A 147 18.20 -8.08 27.73
C LEU A 147 17.96 -7.39 29.08
N ARG A 148 19.01 -7.06 29.81
CA ARG A 148 18.88 -6.31 31.07
C ARG A 148 18.29 -4.93 30.85
N ASP A 149 18.72 -4.23 29.80
CA ASP A 149 18.23 -2.90 29.47
C ASP A 149 16.79 -2.97 28.97
N GLN A 150 16.43 -3.96 28.15
CA GLN A 150 15.05 -4.21 27.76
C GLN A 150 14.12 -4.48 28.96
N LEU A 151 14.56 -5.35 29.89
CA LEU A 151 13.80 -5.63 31.11
C LEU A 151 13.66 -4.39 32.00
N ARG A 152 14.65 -3.51 31.98
CA ARG A 152 14.62 -2.24 32.74
C ARG A 152 13.59 -1.28 32.18
N LEU A 153 13.55 -1.11 30.86
CA LEU A 153 12.54 -0.30 30.19
C LEU A 153 11.13 -0.86 30.40
N GLN A 154 10.96 -2.17 30.22
CA GLN A 154 9.68 -2.83 30.47
C GLN A 154 9.19 -2.66 31.91
N GLU A 155 10.09 -2.79 32.89
CA GLU A 155 9.74 -2.58 34.29
C GLU A 155 9.40 -1.12 34.58
N TRP A 156 10.05 -0.16 33.89
CA TRP A 156 9.71 1.25 33.96
C TRP A 156 8.28 1.50 33.43
N GLU A 157 7.98 0.99 32.24
CA GLU A 157 6.63 1.05 31.67
C GLU A 157 5.58 0.41 32.59
N ASN A 158 5.86 -0.80 33.09
CA ASN A 158 4.96 -1.49 34.01
C ASN A 158 4.67 -0.65 35.25
N ARG A 159 5.67 0.01 35.84
CA ARG A 159 5.48 0.90 37.01
C ARG A 159 4.64 2.11 36.68
N LEU A 160 4.80 2.65 35.49
CA LEU A 160 4.02 3.79 35.03
C LEU A 160 2.53 3.45 34.89
N VAL A 161 2.21 2.22 34.40
CA VAL A 161 0.85 1.84 34.04
C VAL A 161 0.20 0.79 34.94
N ASN A 162 0.86 0.32 36.01
CA ASN A 162 0.37 -0.81 36.82
C ASN A 162 -0.97 -0.56 37.53
N ALA A 163 -1.31 0.68 37.83
CA ALA A 163 -2.56 1.08 38.47
C ALA A 163 -3.63 1.55 37.48
N VAL A 164 -3.34 1.51 36.18
CA VAL A 164 -4.27 1.96 35.14
C VAL A 164 -5.39 0.94 34.98
N THR A 165 -6.62 1.44 34.98
CA THR A 165 -7.84 0.66 34.73
C THR A 165 -8.69 1.38 33.68
N VAL A 166 -9.60 0.67 33.07
CA VAL A 166 -10.64 1.25 32.20
C VAL A 166 -12.00 1.17 32.88
N SER A 167 -12.79 2.19 32.70
CA SER A 167 -14.19 2.23 33.12
C SER A 167 -15.11 1.59 32.07
N ASP A 168 -16.32 1.21 32.46
CA ASP A 168 -17.32 0.69 31.52
C ASP A 168 -17.59 1.68 30.36
N THR A 169 -17.65 2.99 30.68
CA THR A 169 -17.86 4.02 29.65
C THR A 169 -16.69 4.16 28.66
N GLU A 170 -15.46 3.94 29.10
CA GLU A 170 -14.29 3.90 28.21
C GLU A 170 -14.32 2.64 27.35
N VAL A 171 -14.71 1.49 27.90
CA VAL A 171 -14.86 0.24 27.15
C VAL A 171 -15.95 0.38 26.07
N ASP A 172 -17.10 0.96 26.42
CA ASP A 172 -18.19 1.19 25.47
C ASP A 172 -17.76 2.17 24.36
N ALA A 173 -17.09 3.27 24.72
CA ALA A 173 -16.56 4.23 23.76
C ALA A 173 -15.50 3.60 22.82
N PHE A 174 -14.66 2.74 23.37
CA PHE A 174 -13.65 2.02 22.60
C PHE A 174 -14.30 1.04 21.61
N PHE A 175 -15.30 0.27 22.05
CA PHE A 175 -16.07 -0.60 21.16
C PHE A 175 -16.71 0.19 20.02
N GLU A 176 -17.42 1.27 20.33
CA GLU A 176 -18.11 2.09 19.33
C GLU A 176 -17.16 2.71 18.29
N SER A 177 -15.96 3.09 18.70
CA SER A 177 -14.96 3.67 17.82
C SER A 177 -14.13 2.61 17.05
N HIS A 178 -14.23 1.32 17.44
CA HIS A 178 -13.45 0.21 16.85
C HIS A 178 -14.35 -0.94 16.38
N ARG A 179 -15.63 -0.73 16.11
CA ARG A 179 -16.60 -1.78 15.71
C ARG A 179 -16.06 -2.68 14.59
N ALA A 180 -15.35 -2.09 13.62
CA ALA A 180 -14.76 -2.85 12.51
C ALA A 180 -13.74 -3.92 12.93
N SER A 181 -13.14 -3.79 14.12
CA SER A 181 -12.21 -4.78 14.68
C SER A 181 -12.92 -5.93 15.40
N TYR A 182 -14.20 -5.78 15.72
CA TYR A 182 -15.02 -6.74 16.45
C TYR A 182 -16.16 -7.27 15.58
N GLN A 183 -15.80 -7.75 14.39
CA GLN A 183 -16.73 -8.32 13.43
C GLN A 183 -16.56 -9.83 13.33
N SER A 184 -17.62 -10.52 12.94
CA SER A 184 -17.54 -11.91 12.52
C SER A 184 -16.68 -12.02 11.26
N GLU A 185 -16.09 -13.18 11.02
CA GLU A 185 -15.40 -13.43 9.75
C GLU A 185 -16.39 -13.39 8.58
N GLU A 186 -15.96 -12.74 7.49
CA GLU A 186 -16.67 -12.85 6.21
C GLU A 186 -16.59 -14.29 5.68
N LYS A 187 -17.65 -14.75 4.99
CA LYS A 187 -17.73 -16.12 4.47
C LYS A 187 -18.27 -16.12 3.05
N ILE A 188 -17.89 -17.14 2.29
CA ILE A 188 -18.46 -17.43 0.98
C ILE A 188 -19.06 -18.82 0.95
N LEU A 189 -20.13 -18.96 0.14
CA LEU A 189 -20.60 -20.22 -0.39
C LEU A 189 -20.03 -20.34 -1.79
N ALA A 190 -19.21 -21.33 -2.06
CA ALA A 190 -18.51 -21.38 -3.33
C ALA A 190 -18.19 -22.80 -3.78
N ARG A 191 -17.98 -22.93 -5.09
CA ARG A 191 -17.43 -24.11 -5.75
C ARG A 191 -16.12 -23.77 -6.41
N GLU A 192 -15.26 -24.78 -6.59
CA GLU A 192 -14.02 -24.61 -7.32
C GLU A 192 -13.83 -25.66 -8.41
N ILE A 193 -13.10 -25.27 -9.44
CA ILE A 193 -12.52 -26.16 -10.43
C ILE A 193 -11.01 -25.97 -10.36
N VAL A 194 -10.29 -27.08 -10.19
CA VAL A 194 -8.82 -27.10 -10.14
C VAL A 194 -8.31 -27.99 -11.26
N VAL A 195 -7.48 -27.46 -12.16
CA VAL A 195 -6.92 -28.22 -13.29
C VAL A 195 -5.42 -28.00 -13.41
N ALA A 196 -4.77 -28.84 -14.22
CA ALA A 196 -3.31 -28.80 -14.38
C ALA A 196 -2.82 -27.77 -15.40
N ASP A 197 -3.68 -27.32 -16.32
CA ASP A 197 -3.27 -26.41 -17.38
C ASP A 197 -4.21 -25.20 -17.50
N GLN A 198 -3.62 -24.08 -17.93
CA GLN A 198 -4.30 -22.80 -18.02
C GLN A 198 -5.40 -22.77 -19.10
N GLN A 199 -5.18 -23.44 -20.23
CA GLN A 199 -6.13 -23.42 -21.34
C GLN A 199 -7.40 -24.16 -20.97
N THR A 200 -7.30 -25.30 -20.29
CA THR A 200 -8.43 -26.04 -19.75
C THR A 200 -9.20 -25.18 -18.74
N ALA A 201 -8.50 -24.54 -17.79
CA ALA A 201 -9.14 -23.63 -16.82
C ALA A 201 -9.90 -22.49 -17.52
N ALA A 202 -9.27 -21.84 -18.51
CA ALA A 202 -9.88 -20.77 -19.28
C ALA A 202 -11.09 -21.26 -20.09
N SER A 203 -11.02 -22.46 -20.66
CA SER A 203 -12.14 -23.06 -21.40
C SER A 203 -13.33 -23.35 -20.48
N LEU A 204 -13.09 -23.97 -19.32
CA LEU A 204 -14.15 -24.27 -18.34
C LEU A 204 -14.79 -22.99 -17.79
N ARG A 205 -13.96 -21.96 -17.52
CA ARG A 205 -14.46 -20.66 -17.11
C ARG A 205 -15.38 -20.02 -18.17
N ARG A 206 -15.01 -20.09 -19.46
CA ARG A 206 -15.88 -19.58 -20.54
C ARG A 206 -17.20 -20.32 -20.61
N GLN A 207 -17.18 -21.65 -20.48
CA GLN A 207 -18.41 -22.46 -20.45
C GLN A 207 -19.31 -22.04 -19.28
N ALA A 208 -18.74 -21.82 -18.10
CA ALA A 208 -19.46 -21.32 -16.93
C ALA A 208 -20.05 -19.92 -17.17
N LEU A 209 -19.28 -19.01 -17.79
CA LEU A 209 -19.78 -17.67 -18.19
C LEU A 209 -20.89 -17.74 -19.23
N ALA A 210 -20.84 -18.73 -20.12
CA ALA A 210 -21.92 -19.00 -21.10
C ALA A 210 -23.15 -19.65 -20.48
N GLY A 211 -23.15 -19.96 -19.18
CA GLY A 211 -24.30 -20.50 -18.44
C GLY A 211 -24.29 -22.02 -18.27
N ALA A 212 -23.17 -22.68 -18.53
CA ALA A 212 -23.03 -24.10 -18.20
C ALA A 212 -23.09 -24.32 -16.68
N ASP A 213 -23.59 -25.47 -16.25
CA ASP A 213 -23.65 -25.84 -14.83
C ASP A 213 -22.24 -26.05 -14.25
N PHE A 214 -21.84 -25.13 -13.38
CA PHE A 214 -20.51 -25.15 -12.77
C PHE A 214 -20.27 -26.42 -11.93
N ALA A 215 -21.29 -26.93 -11.26
CA ALA A 215 -21.20 -28.18 -10.48
C ALA A 215 -20.88 -29.38 -11.37
N ALA A 216 -21.55 -29.46 -12.55
CA ALA A 216 -21.26 -30.50 -13.53
C ALA A 216 -19.85 -30.34 -14.12
N LEU A 217 -19.42 -29.11 -14.46
CA LEU A 217 -18.06 -28.85 -14.93
C LEU A 217 -17.01 -29.25 -13.90
N ALA A 218 -17.23 -28.95 -12.62
CA ALA A 218 -16.35 -29.34 -11.53
C ALA A 218 -16.25 -30.87 -11.37
N ARG A 219 -17.38 -31.54 -11.34
CA ARG A 219 -17.43 -33.00 -11.23
C ARG A 219 -16.67 -33.72 -12.34
N ASP A 220 -16.81 -33.21 -13.57
CA ASP A 220 -16.29 -33.88 -14.75
C ASP A 220 -14.83 -33.55 -15.04
N ASN A 221 -14.28 -32.44 -14.52
CA ASN A 221 -12.97 -31.91 -14.91
C ASN A 221 -12.03 -31.55 -13.74
N SER A 222 -12.54 -31.36 -12.53
CA SER A 222 -11.70 -30.88 -11.43
C SER A 222 -10.80 -31.96 -10.87
N LEU A 223 -9.55 -31.60 -10.55
CA LEU A 223 -8.61 -32.46 -9.85
C LEU A 223 -8.89 -32.55 -8.34
N GLU A 224 -9.58 -31.56 -7.79
CA GLU A 224 -9.94 -31.48 -6.38
C GLU A 224 -11.45 -31.30 -6.25
N LEU A 225 -12.02 -31.87 -5.19
CA LEU A 225 -13.46 -31.81 -4.89
C LEU A 225 -14.41 -32.26 -6.03
N ALA A 226 -13.93 -33.01 -7.03
CA ALA A 226 -14.79 -33.54 -8.10
C ALA A 226 -15.92 -34.42 -7.56
N ASP A 227 -15.63 -35.24 -6.52
CA ASP A 227 -16.59 -36.08 -5.81
C ASP A 227 -17.67 -35.29 -5.03
N ARG A 228 -17.52 -33.97 -4.93
CA ARG A 228 -18.39 -33.02 -4.25
C ARG A 228 -18.94 -31.95 -5.19
N ASP A 229 -18.87 -32.17 -6.50
CA ASP A 229 -19.27 -31.18 -7.51
C ASP A 229 -18.55 -29.82 -7.31
N GLY A 230 -17.30 -29.85 -6.86
CA GLY A 230 -16.49 -28.68 -6.55
C GLY A 230 -16.89 -27.93 -5.27
N ALA A 231 -17.84 -28.41 -4.48
CA ALA A 231 -18.40 -27.71 -3.31
C ALA A 231 -17.37 -27.54 -2.18
N ILE A 232 -16.95 -26.30 -1.94
CA ILE A 232 -15.99 -25.97 -0.88
C ILE A 232 -16.67 -26.10 0.48
N GLY A 233 -15.94 -26.69 1.47
CA GLY A 233 -16.45 -26.90 2.82
C GLY A 233 -17.46 -28.03 2.97
N ALA A 234 -17.88 -28.70 1.87
CA ALA A 234 -18.78 -29.84 1.92
C ALA A 234 -18.10 -31.06 2.57
N ALA A 235 -18.87 -31.88 3.32
CA ALA A 235 -18.38 -33.14 3.83
C ALA A 235 -18.25 -34.17 2.70
N ALA A 236 -17.51 -35.25 2.94
CA ALA A 236 -17.39 -36.36 1.98
C ALA A 236 -18.80 -36.92 1.61
N GLY A 237 -19.10 -36.96 0.33
CA GLY A 237 -20.40 -37.41 -0.19
C GLY A 237 -21.51 -36.35 -0.21
N GLU A 238 -21.23 -35.12 0.18
CA GLU A 238 -22.14 -33.98 0.05
C GLU A 238 -21.70 -33.10 -1.12
N THR A 239 -22.68 -32.57 -1.87
CA THR A 239 -22.45 -31.70 -3.04
C THR A 239 -22.93 -30.28 -2.82
N THR A 240 -23.36 -29.94 -1.59
CA THR A 240 -23.81 -28.59 -1.24
C THR A 240 -22.67 -27.82 -0.57
N PRO A 241 -22.25 -26.67 -1.08
CA PRO A 241 -21.23 -25.85 -0.43
C PRO A 241 -21.66 -25.41 0.96
N ARG A 242 -20.70 -25.24 1.85
CA ARG A 242 -20.94 -24.65 3.18
C ARG A 242 -20.23 -23.32 3.30
N PRO A 243 -20.73 -22.38 4.12
CA PRO A 243 -20.06 -21.10 4.35
C PRO A 243 -18.66 -21.33 4.87
N VAL A 244 -17.64 -20.84 4.17
CA VAL A 244 -16.23 -20.93 4.54
C VAL A 244 -15.58 -19.56 4.63
N GLY A 245 -14.66 -19.38 5.59
CA GLY A 245 -13.81 -18.20 5.69
C GLY A 245 -12.56 -18.31 4.79
N ARG A 246 -11.79 -17.25 4.70
CA ARG A 246 -10.55 -17.17 3.87
C ARG A 246 -9.56 -18.32 4.08
N PRO A 247 -9.33 -18.85 5.32
CA PRO A 247 -8.36 -19.93 5.53
C PRO A 247 -8.71 -21.27 4.87
N ALA A 248 -9.93 -21.42 4.32
CA ALA A 248 -10.34 -22.64 3.62
C ALA A 248 -9.75 -22.74 2.20
N LEU A 249 -9.15 -21.68 1.69
CA LEU A 249 -8.57 -21.57 0.36
C LEU A 249 -7.11 -21.09 0.42
N PRO A 250 -6.28 -21.41 -0.60
CA PRO A 250 -4.99 -20.75 -0.75
C PRO A 250 -5.14 -19.22 -0.80
N THR A 251 -4.21 -18.48 -0.19
CA THR A 251 -4.35 -17.00 -0.01
C THR A 251 -4.67 -16.25 -1.30
N VAL A 252 -4.00 -16.59 -2.42
CA VAL A 252 -4.24 -15.93 -3.72
C VAL A 252 -5.63 -16.24 -4.27
N VAL A 253 -6.13 -17.47 -4.07
CA VAL A 253 -7.47 -17.92 -4.47
C VAL A 253 -8.53 -17.27 -3.59
N ALA A 254 -8.30 -17.23 -2.26
CA ALA A 254 -9.16 -16.56 -1.31
C ALA A 254 -9.30 -15.07 -1.66
N ASN A 255 -8.20 -14.37 -1.93
CA ASN A 255 -8.23 -12.95 -2.30
C ASN A 255 -9.10 -12.71 -3.52
N ALA A 256 -8.97 -13.52 -4.57
CA ALA A 256 -9.77 -13.38 -5.77
C ALA A 256 -11.27 -13.70 -5.52
N ALA A 257 -11.57 -14.79 -4.80
CA ALA A 257 -12.96 -15.20 -4.53
C ALA A 257 -13.70 -14.19 -3.63
N PHE A 258 -13.07 -13.74 -2.54
CA PHE A 258 -13.66 -12.79 -1.60
C PHE A 258 -13.74 -11.36 -2.16
N SER A 259 -12.88 -11.00 -3.14
CA SER A 259 -12.96 -9.68 -3.79
C SER A 259 -14.24 -9.49 -4.59
N LEU A 260 -14.93 -10.57 -4.99
CA LEU A 260 -16.21 -10.51 -5.67
C LEU A 260 -17.33 -9.95 -4.79
N ARG A 261 -17.24 -10.12 -3.46
CA ARG A 261 -18.23 -9.65 -2.46
C ARG A 261 -19.69 -9.91 -2.84
N GLY A 262 -19.95 -11.03 -3.53
CA GLY A 262 -21.28 -11.42 -4.03
C GLY A 262 -21.14 -12.62 -4.94
N ALA A 263 -22.27 -13.09 -5.51
CA ALA A 263 -22.26 -14.17 -6.49
C ALA A 263 -21.46 -13.78 -7.73
N GLY A 264 -20.61 -14.68 -8.21
CA GLY A 264 -19.78 -14.41 -9.38
C GLY A 264 -18.67 -15.44 -9.60
N LEU A 265 -17.95 -15.28 -10.70
CA LEU A 265 -16.91 -16.19 -11.15
C LEU A 265 -15.56 -15.46 -11.15
N THR A 266 -14.54 -16.06 -10.55
CA THR A 266 -13.19 -15.49 -10.57
C THR A 266 -12.56 -15.58 -11.95
N ASP A 267 -11.49 -14.84 -12.13
CA ASP A 267 -10.52 -15.12 -13.20
C ASP A 267 -9.83 -16.47 -12.95
N VAL A 268 -9.08 -16.96 -13.93
CA VAL A 268 -8.21 -18.12 -13.77
C VAL A 268 -7.04 -17.71 -12.87
N ILE A 269 -6.83 -18.44 -11.79
CA ILE A 269 -5.81 -18.12 -10.77
C ILE A 269 -4.77 -19.22 -10.80
N ALA A 270 -3.51 -18.86 -11.05
CA ALA A 270 -2.38 -19.79 -10.98
C ALA A 270 -1.84 -19.88 -9.54
N PHE A 271 -1.69 -21.12 -9.04
CA PHE A 271 -1.09 -21.37 -7.74
C PHE A 271 -0.54 -22.81 -7.67
N ASN A 272 0.73 -22.98 -7.30
CA ASN A 272 1.41 -24.27 -7.13
C ASN A 272 1.23 -25.26 -8.33
N ASP A 273 1.57 -24.79 -9.52
CA ASP A 273 1.44 -25.55 -10.78
C ASP A 273 0.02 -26.05 -11.09
N ARG A 274 -0.98 -25.38 -10.55
CA ARG A 274 -2.40 -25.62 -10.79
C ARG A 274 -3.13 -24.32 -11.11
N TYR A 275 -4.29 -24.47 -11.74
CA TYR A 275 -5.13 -23.36 -12.14
C TYR A 275 -6.51 -23.52 -11.53
N TYR A 276 -6.93 -22.49 -10.81
CA TYR A 276 -8.19 -22.45 -10.07
C TYR A 276 -9.19 -21.54 -10.77
N VAL A 277 -10.44 -21.96 -10.80
CA VAL A 277 -11.61 -21.13 -11.13
C VAL A 277 -12.61 -21.32 -10.01
N VAL A 278 -13.01 -20.25 -9.34
CA VAL A 278 -13.97 -20.30 -8.23
C VAL A 278 -15.26 -19.62 -8.63
N TYR A 279 -16.36 -20.33 -8.44
CA TYR A 279 -17.70 -19.78 -8.56
C TYR A 279 -18.25 -19.51 -7.16
N VAL A 280 -18.40 -18.24 -6.81
CA VAL A 280 -19.05 -17.81 -5.58
C VAL A 280 -20.55 -17.81 -5.79
N GLU A 281 -21.29 -18.65 -5.06
CA GLU A 281 -22.75 -18.73 -5.09
C GLU A 281 -23.39 -17.70 -4.14
N GLY A 282 -22.68 -17.37 -3.05
CA GLY A 282 -23.14 -16.41 -2.06
C GLY A 282 -22.00 -15.83 -1.24
N TYR A 283 -22.19 -14.62 -0.76
CA TYR A 283 -21.25 -13.90 0.11
C TYR A 283 -21.97 -13.45 1.37
N GLN A 284 -21.39 -13.77 2.49
CA GLN A 284 -21.81 -13.31 3.81
C GLN A 284 -20.78 -12.30 4.30
N PRO A 285 -21.10 -11.00 4.35
CA PRO A 285 -20.20 -9.99 4.84
C PRO A 285 -19.88 -10.20 6.32
N ALA A 286 -18.76 -9.65 6.77
CA ALA A 286 -18.48 -9.50 8.18
C ALA A 286 -19.60 -8.67 8.83
N ALA A 287 -20.04 -9.08 10.00
CA ALA A 287 -21.08 -8.38 10.77
C ALA A 287 -20.54 -8.03 12.16
N ASP A 288 -20.96 -6.90 12.70
CA ASP A 288 -20.59 -6.51 14.04
C ASP A 288 -21.04 -7.56 15.05
N LEU A 289 -20.11 -8.01 15.89
CA LEU A 289 -20.43 -8.90 16.99
C LEU A 289 -21.15 -8.11 18.10
N PRO A 290 -22.10 -8.75 18.80
CA PRO A 290 -22.72 -8.14 19.97
C PRO A 290 -21.67 -7.71 21.01
N SER A 291 -21.82 -6.50 21.57
CA SER A 291 -20.83 -5.95 22.50
C SER A 291 -20.61 -6.81 23.75
N ASP A 292 -21.63 -7.53 24.19
CA ASP A 292 -21.56 -8.48 25.33
C ASP A 292 -20.72 -9.72 25.02
N GLU A 293 -20.70 -10.20 23.78
CA GLU A 293 -19.86 -11.33 23.35
C GLU A 293 -18.37 -10.99 23.32
N VAL A 294 -18.02 -9.73 23.02
CA VAL A 294 -16.63 -9.27 22.85
C VAL A 294 -16.12 -8.41 24.01
N ARG A 295 -16.95 -8.13 25.03
CA ARG A 295 -16.66 -7.17 26.10
C ARG A 295 -15.32 -7.41 26.81
N ASP A 296 -14.96 -8.65 27.09
CA ASP A 296 -13.69 -8.98 27.75
C ASP A 296 -12.49 -8.62 26.84
N THR A 297 -12.61 -8.87 25.53
CA THR A 297 -11.58 -8.51 24.55
C THR A 297 -11.48 -7.02 24.39
N VAL A 298 -12.61 -6.32 24.21
CA VAL A 298 -12.67 -4.85 24.10
C VAL A 298 -12.08 -4.18 25.34
N SER A 299 -12.38 -4.71 26.55
CA SER A 299 -11.83 -4.19 27.80
C SER A 299 -10.32 -4.33 27.88
N ALA A 300 -9.77 -5.46 27.41
CA ALA A 300 -8.33 -5.68 27.36
C ALA A 300 -7.66 -4.73 26.35
N ASP A 301 -8.23 -4.61 25.15
CA ASP A 301 -7.70 -3.74 24.09
C ASP A 301 -7.78 -2.25 24.47
N ALA A 302 -8.88 -1.82 25.09
CA ALA A 302 -9.04 -0.46 25.60
C ALA A 302 -8.04 -0.14 26.72
N LEU A 303 -7.78 -1.11 27.62
CA LEU A 303 -6.77 -0.97 28.65
C LEU A 303 -5.37 -0.83 28.06
N ASP A 304 -5.03 -1.64 27.07
CA ASP A 304 -3.72 -1.59 26.42
C ASP A 304 -3.55 -0.29 25.62
N ALA A 305 -4.59 0.18 24.93
CA ALA A 305 -4.61 1.48 24.27
C ALA A 305 -4.38 2.63 25.27
N LYS A 306 -5.11 2.61 26.41
CA LYS A 306 -4.95 3.63 27.46
C LYS A 306 -3.55 3.64 28.07
N LYS A 307 -2.97 2.46 28.31
CA LYS A 307 -1.59 2.34 28.79
C LYS A 307 -0.60 2.92 27.79
N SER A 308 -0.77 2.60 26.50
CA SER A 308 0.07 3.14 25.43
C SER A 308 0.04 4.66 25.36
N GLY A 309 -1.14 5.27 25.51
CA GLY A 309 -1.29 6.72 25.54
C GLY A 309 -0.58 7.37 26.74
N ILE A 310 -0.59 6.71 27.92
CA ILE A 310 0.13 7.21 29.11
C ILE A 310 1.64 7.15 28.92
N VAL A 311 2.15 6.06 28.32
CA VAL A 311 3.58 5.90 27.99
C VAL A 311 4.02 6.95 26.97
N GLU A 312 3.23 7.17 25.92
CA GLU A 312 3.49 8.22 24.91
C GLU A 312 3.56 9.61 25.56
N ALA A 313 2.56 9.98 26.36
CA ALA A 313 2.52 11.29 27.03
C ALA A 313 3.71 11.50 27.99
N GLU A 314 4.13 10.46 28.69
CA GLU A 314 5.31 10.54 29.56
C GLU A 314 6.60 10.69 28.76
N LEU A 315 6.73 10.00 27.64
CA LEU A 315 7.88 10.13 26.73
C LEU A 315 7.95 11.55 26.12
N GLU A 316 6.82 12.10 25.67
CA GLU A 316 6.75 13.49 25.19
C GLU A 316 7.17 14.48 26.27
N ARG A 317 6.69 14.29 27.49
CA ARG A 317 7.09 15.11 28.65
C ARG A 317 8.60 15.04 28.92
N LEU A 318 9.18 13.84 28.93
CA LEU A 318 10.62 13.64 29.14
C LEU A 318 11.45 14.30 28.03
N ARG A 319 10.99 14.23 26.78
CA ARG A 319 11.66 14.90 25.65
C ARG A 319 11.55 16.43 25.76
N ALA A 320 10.40 16.96 26.12
CA ALA A 320 10.19 18.39 26.27
C ALA A 320 11.03 19.01 27.41
N GLU A 321 11.26 18.25 28.48
CA GLU A 321 12.09 18.66 29.62
C GLU A 321 13.60 18.44 29.41
N ALA A 322 14.00 17.70 28.36
CA ALA A 322 15.39 17.36 28.12
C ALA A 322 16.26 18.57 27.78
N GLN A 323 17.37 18.70 28.48
CA GLN A 323 18.38 19.69 28.16
C GLN A 323 19.38 19.10 27.15
N VAL A 324 19.31 19.59 25.92
CA VAL A 324 20.09 19.08 24.80
C VAL A 324 21.07 20.13 24.32
N SER A 325 22.34 19.73 24.08
CA SER A 325 23.34 20.58 23.44
C SER A 325 24.23 19.78 22.49
N PHE A 326 24.75 20.46 21.47
CA PHE A 326 25.57 19.86 20.42
C PHE A 326 26.98 20.43 20.50
N PRO A 327 28.01 19.64 20.91
CA PRO A 327 29.40 20.06 20.95
C PRO A 327 29.89 20.47 19.57
N ALA A 328 30.79 21.48 19.53
CA ALA A 328 31.32 22.01 18.26
C ALA A 328 32.19 20.99 17.50
N THR A 329 32.77 20.02 18.21
CA THR A 329 33.57 18.92 17.62
C THR A 329 32.73 17.84 16.97
N GLY A 330 31.45 17.74 17.33
CA GLY A 330 30.52 16.73 16.76
C GLY A 330 30.06 17.08 15.34
N THR A 331 29.61 16.08 14.64
CA THR A 331 29.01 16.20 13.29
C THR A 331 27.51 16.31 13.31
N LEU A 332 26.85 15.85 14.39
CA LEU A 332 25.40 15.95 14.52
C LEU A 332 24.96 17.42 14.64
N ARG A 333 23.87 17.73 13.95
CA ARG A 333 23.16 19.00 14.08
C ARG A 333 21.67 18.69 14.25
N PHE A 334 20.98 19.53 14.98
CA PHE A 334 19.55 19.37 15.22
C PHE A 334 18.87 20.72 15.07
N ASP A 335 18.40 20.99 13.87
CA ASP A 335 17.51 22.09 13.57
C ASP A 335 16.10 21.53 13.45
N ASN A 336 15.19 21.92 14.36
CA ASN A 336 13.84 21.38 14.45
C ASN A 336 12.81 22.50 14.49
N PRO A 337 12.65 23.25 13.38
CA PRO A 337 11.69 24.35 13.30
C PRO A 337 10.25 23.86 13.44
N VAL A 338 9.39 24.77 13.90
CA VAL A 338 7.94 24.57 13.91
C VAL A 338 7.42 24.75 12.49
N LEU A 339 6.77 23.74 11.95
CA LEU A 339 6.16 23.75 10.62
C LEU A 339 4.71 24.21 10.68
N ALA A 340 3.98 23.85 11.73
CA ALA A 340 2.62 24.29 11.95
C ALA A 340 2.31 24.37 13.45
N LYS A 341 1.37 25.24 13.82
CA LYS A 341 0.72 25.25 15.12
C LYS A 341 -0.76 24.95 14.93
N VAL A 342 -1.28 24.05 15.74
CA VAL A 342 -2.69 23.67 15.76
C VAL A 342 -3.18 23.92 17.18
N GLY A 343 -3.85 25.06 17.41
CA GLY A 343 -4.06 25.58 18.74
C GLY A 343 -2.73 25.79 19.46
N ASP A 344 -2.55 25.17 20.63
CA ASP A 344 -1.31 25.25 21.41
C ASP A 344 -0.26 24.19 21.02
N HIS A 345 -0.59 23.23 20.16
CA HIS A 345 0.32 22.15 19.77
C HIS A 345 1.20 22.55 18.60
N GLU A 346 2.50 22.28 18.70
CA GLU A 346 3.49 22.56 17.67
C GLU A 346 3.85 21.28 16.91
N ILE A 347 3.65 21.27 15.60
CA ILE A 347 4.15 20.25 14.69
C ILE A 347 5.51 20.72 14.18
N LYS A 348 6.54 19.92 14.43
CA LYS A 348 7.94 20.25 14.11
C LYS A 348 8.46 19.41 12.96
N SER A 349 9.59 19.84 12.38
CA SER A 349 10.20 19.10 11.26
C SER A 349 10.46 17.64 11.58
N VAL A 350 10.89 17.30 12.79
CA VAL A 350 11.13 15.91 13.19
C VAL A 350 9.86 15.05 13.20
N ASP A 351 8.69 15.64 13.44
CA ASP A 351 7.41 14.92 13.41
C ASP A 351 7.04 14.56 11.97
N LEU A 352 7.28 15.50 11.05
CA LEU A 352 7.15 15.28 9.60
C LEU A 352 8.14 14.23 9.12
N ASP A 353 9.42 14.34 9.47
CA ASP A 353 10.46 13.38 9.10
C ASP A 353 10.11 11.97 9.58
N ARG A 354 9.67 11.85 10.84
CA ARG A 354 9.24 10.56 11.38
C ARG A 354 8.09 9.96 10.59
N ALA A 355 7.06 10.75 10.29
CA ALA A 355 5.90 10.28 9.52
C ALA A 355 6.29 9.84 8.10
N LEU A 356 7.19 10.57 7.45
CA LEU A 356 7.70 10.24 6.11
C LEU A 356 8.55 8.96 6.13
N TYR A 357 9.58 8.92 6.98
CA TYR A 357 10.59 7.86 6.92
C TYR A 357 10.21 6.58 7.67
N THR A 358 9.09 6.55 8.40
CA THR A 358 8.47 5.31 8.88
C THR A 358 7.51 4.68 7.87
N ASN A 359 7.13 5.40 6.80
CA ASN A 359 6.30 4.87 5.73
C ASN A 359 7.10 3.92 4.84
N THR A 360 6.75 2.64 4.86
CA THR A 360 7.43 1.58 4.10
C THR A 360 7.41 1.80 2.58
N GLN A 361 6.38 2.41 2.03
CA GLN A 361 6.28 2.71 0.60
C GLN A 361 7.28 3.79 0.21
N ILE A 362 7.41 4.83 1.04
CA ILE A 362 8.41 5.88 0.84
C ILE A 362 9.81 5.29 0.98
N GLN A 363 10.08 4.51 2.03
CA GLN A 363 11.39 3.85 2.22
C GLN A 363 11.81 3.01 1.01
N GLN A 364 10.90 2.25 0.42
CA GLN A 364 11.18 1.42 -0.76
C GLN A 364 11.43 2.25 -2.03
N ALA A 365 10.87 3.44 -2.12
CA ALA A 365 11.06 4.35 -3.24
C ALA A 365 12.33 5.21 -3.13
N LEU A 366 12.93 5.32 -1.93
CA LEU A 366 14.13 6.11 -1.72
C LEU A 366 15.33 5.51 -2.45
N SER A 367 15.91 6.29 -3.33
CA SER A 367 17.22 6.03 -3.93
C SER A 367 18.03 7.32 -3.94
N PRO A 368 19.37 7.26 -3.92
CA PRO A 368 20.20 8.48 -3.90
C PRO A 368 19.89 9.48 -5.03
N ALA A 369 19.38 8.99 -6.17
CA ALA A 369 19.08 9.82 -7.33
C ALA A 369 17.71 10.50 -7.28
N THR A 370 16.73 9.96 -6.51
CA THR A 370 15.32 10.39 -6.55
C THR A 370 14.76 10.77 -5.18
N ALA A 371 15.53 10.58 -4.12
CA ALA A 371 15.06 10.73 -2.74
C ALA A 371 14.50 12.14 -2.47
N ASP A 372 15.24 13.21 -2.77
CA ASP A 372 14.80 14.59 -2.53
C ASP A 372 13.52 14.92 -3.31
N LEU A 373 13.41 14.46 -4.57
CA LEU A 373 12.21 14.67 -5.38
C LEU A 373 10.99 13.95 -4.78
N ILE A 374 11.16 12.67 -4.42
CA ILE A 374 10.06 11.87 -3.84
C ILE A 374 9.61 12.47 -2.52
N VAL A 375 10.55 12.75 -1.62
CA VAL A 375 10.24 13.32 -0.32
C VAL A 375 9.59 14.68 -0.45
N GLY A 376 10.11 15.55 -1.34
CA GLY A 376 9.53 16.87 -1.62
C GLY A 376 8.08 16.81 -2.08
N LEU A 377 7.71 15.83 -2.89
CA LEU A 377 6.33 15.63 -3.33
C LEU A 377 5.39 15.19 -2.19
N PHE A 378 5.88 14.41 -1.23
CA PHE A 378 5.05 13.89 -0.14
C PHE A 378 5.00 14.80 1.10
N LYS A 379 6.01 15.65 1.35
CA LYS A 379 6.07 16.54 2.52
C LYS A 379 4.79 17.36 2.76
N PRO A 380 4.22 18.06 1.76
CA PRO A 380 2.99 18.83 1.98
C PRO A 380 1.80 17.96 2.37
N THR A 381 1.66 16.80 1.73
CA THR A 381 0.57 15.85 2.01
C THR A 381 0.68 15.30 3.41
N VAL A 382 1.87 14.87 3.83
CA VAL A 382 2.10 14.31 5.17
C VAL A 382 1.97 15.38 6.25
N LEU A 383 2.43 16.62 6.00
CA LEU A 383 2.22 17.73 6.94
C LEU A 383 0.72 18.00 7.15
N ASN A 384 -0.06 18.06 6.07
CA ASN A 384 -1.51 18.20 6.17
C ASN A 384 -2.16 17.04 6.94
N GLN A 385 -1.70 15.80 6.76
CA GLN A 385 -2.18 14.66 7.54
C GLN A 385 -1.86 14.79 9.03
N LEU A 386 -0.68 15.31 9.39
CA LEU A 386 -0.32 15.59 10.78
C LEU A 386 -1.21 16.68 11.38
N ILE A 387 -1.46 17.76 10.64
CA ILE A 387 -2.39 18.82 11.05
C ILE A 387 -3.78 18.25 11.26
N ASP A 388 -4.32 17.49 10.32
CA ASP A 388 -5.64 16.87 10.41
C ASP A 388 -5.74 15.88 11.56
N THR A 389 -4.69 15.13 11.85
CA THR A 389 -4.61 14.22 13.01
C THR A 389 -4.70 15.01 14.32
N GLU A 390 -3.99 16.12 14.41
CA GLU A 390 -4.03 16.96 15.61
C GLU A 390 -5.39 17.66 15.78
N VAL A 391 -5.97 18.18 14.68
CA VAL A 391 -7.33 18.72 14.67
C VAL A 391 -8.35 17.68 15.13
N ALA A 392 -8.22 16.44 14.63
CA ALA A 392 -9.10 15.35 15.04
C ALA A 392 -8.90 14.97 16.52
N TYR A 393 -7.66 14.97 17.03
CA TYR A 393 -7.35 14.72 18.43
C TYR A 393 -7.97 15.79 19.35
N GLN A 394 -7.78 17.07 19.03
CA GLN A 394 -8.39 18.18 19.80
C GLN A 394 -9.91 18.15 19.69
N GLY A 395 -10.43 17.86 18.49
CA GLY A 395 -11.86 17.68 18.26
C GLY A 395 -12.46 16.53 19.08
N ALA A 396 -11.72 15.44 19.27
CA ALA A 396 -12.14 14.29 20.08
C ALA A 396 -12.50 14.69 21.52
N GLN A 397 -11.77 15.62 22.09
CA GLN A 397 -12.01 16.11 23.45
C GLN A 397 -13.36 16.85 23.58
N THR A 398 -13.90 17.37 22.47
CA THR A 398 -15.20 18.08 22.44
C THR A 398 -16.38 17.13 22.22
N LEU A 399 -16.16 15.86 21.89
CA LEU A 399 -17.23 14.88 21.66
C LEU A 399 -17.98 14.46 22.95
N GLY A 400 -17.39 14.71 24.11
CA GLY A 400 -17.96 14.26 25.38
C GLY A 400 -17.94 12.74 25.57
N VAL A 401 -17.11 12.03 24.81
CA VAL A 401 -16.93 10.58 24.81
C VAL A 401 -15.52 10.26 25.32
N PRO A 402 -15.36 9.36 26.31
CA PRO A 402 -14.05 9.07 26.91
C PRO A 402 -13.22 8.13 26.01
N LEU A 403 -12.73 8.65 24.90
CA LEU A 403 -11.81 7.91 24.01
C LEU A 403 -10.45 7.73 24.69
N VAL A 404 -9.85 6.55 24.54
CA VAL A 404 -8.56 6.19 25.14
C VAL A 404 -7.57 5.71 24.09
N GLY A 405 -6.29 6.01 24.31
CA GLY A 405 -5.22 5.61 23.39
C GLY A 405 -4.07 6.61 23.32
N THR A 406 -3.20 6.42 22.36
CA THR A 406 -2.20 7.41 21.93
C THR A 406 -2.90 8.60 21.27
N ARG A 407 -2.20 9.71 21.07
CA ARG A 407 -2.74 10.90 20.39
C ARG A 407 -3.32 10.53 19.00
N ASN A 408 -2.56 9.82 18.20
CA ASN A 408 -3.04 9.32 16.90
C ASN A 408 -4.20 8.32 17.04
N GLY A 409 -4.15 7.41 18.01
CA GLY A 409 -5.20 6.43 18.29
C GLY A 409 -6.53 7.12 18.63
N ILE A 410 -6.51 8.14 19.47
CA ILE A 410 -7.70 8.93 19.84
C ILE A 410 -8.24 9.70 18.63
N ALA A 411 -7.38 10.30 17.79
CA ALA A 411 -7.79 10.96 16.56
C ALA A 411 -8.53 10.01 15.61
N GLN A 412 -7.98 8.82 15.37
CA GLN A 412 -8.62 7.80 14.53
C GLN A 412 -9.92 7.28 15.15
N ALA A 413 -9.93 7.05 16.47
CA ALA A 413 -11.13 6.63 17.19
C ALA A 413 -12.25 7.67 17.07
N ALA A 414 -11.94 8.98 17.16
CA ALA A 414 -12.90 10.05 16.96
C ALA A 414 -13.50 10.03 15.55
N LEU A 415 -12.65 9.92 14.51
CA LEU A 415 -13.11 9.84 13.12
C LEU A 415 -14.01 8.62 12.88
N ASN A 416 -13.66 7.47 13.48
CA ASN A 416 -14.49 6.27 13.38
C ASN A 416 -15.82 6.42 14.14
N TYR A 417 -15.78 7.04 15.32
CA TYR A 417 -16.96 7.31 16.14
C TYR A 417 -17.97 8.22 15.43
N ILE A 418 -17.51 9.23 14.71
CA ILE A 418 -18.38 10.15 13.94
C ILE A 418 -19.16 9.39 12.85
N GLY A 419 -18.55 8.46 12.15
CA GLY A 419 -19.22 7.71 11.08
C GLY A 419 -19.98 6.44 11.52
N ARG A 420 -20.03 6.13 12.83
CA ARG A 420 -20.55 4.85 13.32
C ARG A 420 -22.04 4.60 13.06
N ASP A 421 -22.85 5.66 13.07
CA ASP A 421 -24.30 5.61 12.95
C ASP A 421 -24.80 5.75 11.50
N GLU A 422 -23.89 5.88 10.54
CA GLU A 422 -24.24 5.94 9.12
C GLU A 422 -24.82 4.61 8.64
N THR A 423 -25.89 4.71 7.87
CA THR A 423 -26.58 3.55 7.28
C THR A 423 -26.77 3.73 5.77
N ALA A 424 -26.78 2.63 5.04
CA ALA A 424 -27.13 2.62 3.62
C ALA A 424 -28.62 2.23 3.49
N THR A 425 -29.43 3.09 2.89
CA THR A 425 -30.82 2.75 2.57
C THR A 425 -30.89 2.00 1.24
N ALA A 426 -31.99 1.29 0.97
CA ALA A 426 -32.18 0.62 -0.32
C ALA A 426 -32.12 1.61 -1.49
N GLU A 427 -32.65 2.82 -1.32
CA GLU A 427 -32.59 3.89 -2.32
C GLU A 427 -31.16 4.35 -2.60
N ASP A 428 -30.32 4.49 -1.56
CA ASP A 428 -28.91 4.82 -1.72
C ASP A 428 -28.16 3.73 -2.50
N VAL A 429 -28.45 2.46 -2.19
CA VAL A 429 -27.85 1.29 -2.86
C VAL A 429 -28.24 1.24 -4.35
N GLU A 430 -29.53 1.43 -4.66
CA GLU A 430 -30.03 1.47 -6.03
C GLU A 430 -29.40 2.63 -6.82
N ALA A 431 -29.36 3.83 -6.23
CA ALA A 431 -28.78 5.02 -6.85
C ALA A 431 -27.28 4.84 -7.13
N TYR A 432 -26.55 4.31 -6.15
CA TYR A 432 -25.11 4.06 -6.30
C TYR A 432 -24.84 3.02 -7.40
N TYR A 433 -25.57 1.91 -7.39
CA TYR A 433 -25.45 0.87 -8.41
C TYR A 433 -25.74 1.42 -9.82
N ALA A 434 -26.82 2.19 -9.97
CA ALA A 434 -27.19 2.80 -11.26
C ALA A 434 -26.10 3.74 -11.79
N GLY A 435 -25.45 4.52 -10.91
CA GLY A 435 -24.37 5.43 -11.27
C GLY A 435 -23.01 4.74 -11.50
N ASN A 436 -22.84 3.49 -11.05
CA ASN A 436 -21.56 2.78 -11.06
C ASN A 436 -21.62 1.40 -11.73
N GLN A 437 -22.52 1.19 -12.69
CA GLN A 437 -22.73 -0.13 -13.32
C GLN A 437 -21.46 -0.72 -13.94
N ALA A 438 -20.56 0.12 -14.44
CA ALA A 438 -19.28 -0.34 -14.99
C ALA A 438 -18.44 -1.13 -13.97
N MET A 439 -18.49 -0.78 -12.68
CA MET A 439 -17.78 -1.49 -11.59
C MET A 439 -18.35 -2.89 -11.32
N TYR A 440 -19.60 -3.13 -11.73
CA TYR A 440 -20.33 -4.39 -11.54
C TYR A 440 -20.54 -5.14 -12.85
N THR A 441 -19.76 -4.81 -13.89
CA THR A 441 -19.83 -5.44 -15.19
C THR A 441 -18.65 -6.38 -15.33
N PHE A 442 -18.91 -7.65 -15.68
CA PHE A 442 -17.86 -8.50 -16.23
C PHE A 442 -17.40 -7.85 -17.53
N GLY A 443 -16.12 -7.56 -17.65
CA GLY A 443 -15.54 -6.99 -18.85
C GLY A 443 -15.71 -7.92 -20.05
N ALA A 444 -15.68 -7.34 -21.25
CA ALA A 444 -15.49 -8.13 -22.46
C ALA A 444 -14.15 -8.89 -22.35
N GLU A 445 -14.11 -10.12 -22.82
CA GLU A 445 -12.87 -10.87 -22.94
C GLU A 445 -12.95 -11.82 -24.15
N ALA A 446 -11.79 -12.18 -24.69
CA ALA A 446 -11.72 -13.10 -25.81
C ALA A 446 -10.52 -14.03 -25.66
N THR A 447 -10.64 -15.26 -26.11
CA THR A 447 -9.48 -16.13 -26.38
C THR A 447 -9.17 -16.06 -27.86
N VAL A 448 -7.98 -15.60 -28.20
CA VAL A 448 -7.65 -15.14 -29.56
C VAL A 448 -6.48 -15.94 -30.14
N THR A 449 -6.68 -16.38 -31.37
CA THR A 449 -5.62 -16.84 -32.25
C THR A 449 -5.46 -15.82 -33.37
N LYS A 450 -4.27 -15.28 -33.54
CA LYS A 450 -3.90 -14.34 -34.61
C LYS A 450 -3.21 -15.12 -35.72
N VAL A 451 -3.61 -14.89 -36.98
CA VAL A 451 -2.91 -15.44 -38.14
C VAL A 451 -2.52 -14.29 -39.07
N GLU A 452 -1.23 -14.23 -39.41
CA GLU A 452 -0.63 -13.16 -40.19
C GLU A 452 -0.25 -13.66 -41.61
N PHE A 453 -0.47 -12.81 -42.59
CA PHE A 453 -0.19 -13.06 -43.98
C PHE A 453 0.52 -11.86 -44.63
N SER A 454 1.31 -12.09 -45.64
CA SER A 454 1.95 -11.06 -46.47
C SER A 454 1.09 -10.61 -47.66
N ASP A 455 -0.04 -11.29 -47.93
CA ASP A 455 -0.92 -11.04 -49.09
C ASP A 455 -2.39 -11.00 -48.65
N ALA A 456 -3.12 -9.98 -49.10
CA ALA A 456 -4.54 -9.79 -48.77
C ALA A 456 -5.44 -10.89 -49.34
N GLY A 457 -5.14 -11.36 -50.52
CA GLY A 457 -5.94 -12.40 -51.18
C GLY A 457 -5.78 -13.75 -50.47
N VAL A 458 -4.58 -14.05 -49.98
CA VAL A 458 -4.30 -15.24 -49.15
C VAL A 458 -5.01 -15.16 -47.82
N ALA A 459 -5.00 -14.02 -47.16
CA ALA A 459 -5.74 -13.78 -45.91
C ALA A 459 -7.25 -13.94 -46.11
N ALA A 460 -7.81 -13.41 -47.19
CA ALA A 460 -9.22 -13.56 -47.54
C ALA A 460 -9.59 -15.02 -47.88
N ALA A 461 -8.70 -15.75 -48.56
CA ALA A 461 -8.92 -17.18 -48.86
C ALA A 461 -8.88 -18.01 -47.56
N PHE A 462 -7.96 -17.72 -46.64
CA PHE A 462 -7.94 -18.34 -45.32
C PHE A 462 -9.24 -18.12 -44.53
N ARG A 463 -9.71 -16.87 -44.46
CA ARG A 463 -11.02 -16.56 -43.85
C ARG A 463 -12.15 -17.34 -44.48
N THR A 464 -12.17 -17.43 -45.81
CA THR A 464 -13.20 -18.18 -46.54
C THR A 464 -13.19 -19.68 -46.23
N ALA A 465 -11.99 -20.27 -46.09
CA ALA A 465 -11.82 -21.68 -45.70
C ALA A 465 -12.37 -21.94 -44.29
N LEU A 466 -12.11 -21.03 -43.34
CA LEU A 466 -12.66 -21.12 -41.98
C LEU A 466 -14.19 -21.05 -41.97
N LEU A 467 -14.79 -20.14 -42.74
CA LEU A 467 -16.24 -20.05 -42.91
C LEU A 467 -16.83 -21.28 -43.60
N GLY A 468 -16.01 -21.97 -44.41
CA GLY A 468 -16.33 -23.24 -45.03
C GLY A 468 -16.26 -24.46 -44.10
N GLY A 469 -15.71 -24.30 -42.90
CA GLY A 469 -15.64 -25.34 -41.87
C GLY A 469 -14.24 -25.97 -41.68
N ASP A 470 -13.20 -25.45 -42.32
CA ASP A 470 -11.85 -25.88 -42.07
C ASP A 470 -11.35 -25.47 -40.67
N THR A 471 -10.46 -26.25 -40.07
CA THR A 471 -9.87 -25.89 -38.79
C THR A 471 -8.82 -24.79 -38.98
N VAL A 472 -8.62 -23.94 -37.95
CA VAL A 472 -7.61 -22.85 -37.97
C VAL A 472 -6.21 -23.36 -38.35
N ALA A 473 -5.80 -24.47 -37.74
CA ALA A 473 -4.49 -25.07 -38.01
C ALA A 473 -4.35 -25.54 -39.47
N ALA A 474 -5.32 -26.31 -40.00
CA ALA A 474 -5.28 -26.83 -41.37
C ALA A 474 -5.34 -25.69 -42.40
N ALA A 475 -6.23 -24.72 -42.21
CA ALA A 475 -6.35 -23.58 -43.11
C ALA A 475 -5.11 -22.66 -43.05
N SER A 476 -4.48 -22.48 -41.89
CA SER A 476 -3.24 -21.72 -41.74
C SER A 476 -2.07 -22.38 -42.41
N GLU A 477 -1.89 -23.72 -42.27
CA GLU A 477 -0.88 -24.49 -42.94
C GLU A 477 -1.04 -24.45 -44.46
N ALA A 478 -2.25 -24.63 -44.96
CA ALA A 478 -2.58 -24.58 -46.39
C ALA A 478 -2.34 -23.19 -47.01
N ALA A 479 -2.58 -22.14 -46.28
CA ALA A 479 -2.38 -20.75 -46.70
C ALA A 479 -0.98 -20.20 -46.43
N GLY A 480 -0.12 -20.91 -45.72
CA GLY A 480 1.22 -20.43 -45.32
C GLY A 480 1.18 -19.25 -44.36
N GLY A 481 0.15 -19.15 -43.55
CA GLY A 481 0.00 -18.10 -42.54
C GLY A 481 0.79 -18.35 -41.28
N THR A 482 1.30 -17.30 -40.64
CA THR A 482 1.96 -17.37 -39.33
C THR A 482 0.92 -17.34 -38.24
N LEU A 483 0.71 -18.46 -37.54
CA LEU A 483 -0.24 -18.61 -36.48
C LEU A 483 0.40 -18.25 -35.12
N THR A 484 -0.24 -17.37 -34.35
CA THR A 484 0.16 -16.99 -32.99
C THR A 484 -1.03 -17.11 -32.07
N GLU A 485 -0.93 -17.94 -31.03
CA GLU A 485 -1.94 -17.99 -29.97
C GLU A 485 -1.68 -16.86 -28.99
N LEU A 486 -2.56 -15.85 -28.97
CA LEU A 486 -2.50 -14.73 -28.02
C LEU A 486 -3.12 -15.10 -26.66
N GLY A 487 -3.86 -16.20 -26.60
CA GLY A 487 -4.55 -16.63 -25.41
C GLY A 487 -5.72 -15.72 -25.05
N ARG A 488 -5.96 -15.57 -23.75
CA ARG A 488 -7.03 -14.73 -23.23
C ARG A 488 -6.58 -13.29 -23.13
N VAL A 489 -7.36 -12.40 -23.73
CA VAL A 489 -7.13 -10.94 -23.76
C VAL A 489 -8.37 -10.18 -23.31
N LYS A 490 -8.17 -9.02 -22.73
CA LYS A 490 -9.20 -8.04 -22.34
C LYS A 490 -9.01 -6.76 -23.14
N PRO A 491 -10.02 -5.86 -23.19
CA PRO A 491 -9.84 -4.54 -23.79
C PRO A 491 -8.63 -3.79 -23.23
N GLY A 492 -7.75 -3.34 -24.11
CA GLY A 492 -6.49 -2.66 -23.76
C GLY A 492 -5.26 -3.57 -23.71
N ASP A 493 -5.40 -4.89 -23.87
CA ASP A 493 -4.25 -5.82 -23.83
C ASP A 493 -3.50 -5.90 -25.18
N LEU A 494 -4.13 -5.46 -26.28
CA LEU A 494 -3.54 -5.51 -27.63
C LEU A 494 -3.28 -4.11 -28.19
N ALA A 495 -2.53 -4.05 -29.32
CA ALA A 495 -2.42 -2.82 -30.08
C ALA A 495 -3.82 -2.29 -30.49
N THR A 496 -3.97 -0.97 -30.55
CA THR A 496 -5.27 -0.29 -30.67
C THR A 496 -6.12 -0.81 -31.82
N GLU A 497 -5.51 -1.13 -32.96
CA GLU A 497 -6.22 -1.61 -34.17
C GLU A 497 -6.79 -3.03 -33.95
N LEU A 498 -6.00 -3.91 -33.35
CA LEU A 498 -6.42 -5.29 -33.03
C LEU A 498 -7.45 -5.31 -31.91
N ASP A 499 -7.24 -4.48 -30.88
CA ASP A 499 -8.14 -4.36 -29.73
C ASP A 499 -9.50 -3.85 -30.17
N THR A 500 -9.53 -2.78 -30.95
CA THR A 500 -10.78 -2.21 -31.51
C THR A 500 -11.50 -3.22 -32.38
N ALA A 501 -10.80 -3.92 -33.28
CA ALA A 501 -11.41 -4.94 -34.11
C ALA A 501 -11.96 -6.12 -33.30
N LEU A 502 -11.21 -6.56 -32.28
CA LEU A 502 -11.58 -7.71 -31.44
C LEU A 502 -12.85 -7.45 -30.62
N PHE A 503 -13.00 -6.25 -30.06
CA PHE A 503 -14.09 -5.93 -29.13
C PHE A 503 -15.25 -5.16 -29.76
N ALA A 504 -15.19 -4.80 -31.06
CA ALA A 504 -16.34 -4.27 -31.79
C ALA A 504 -17.44 -5.32 -31.91
N THR A 505 -18.70 -4.93 -31.74
CA THR A 505 -19.85 -5.84 -31.67
C THR A 505 -20.12 -6.61 -32.96
N ASP A 506 -19.85 -6.01 -34.14
CA ASP A 506 -20.27 -6.53 -35.45
C ASP A 506 -19.06 -6.95 -36.33
N ALA A 507 -17.89 -7.11 -35.77
CA ALA A 507 -16.64 -7.31 -36.53
C ALA A 507 -16.27 -8.79 -36.76
N PHE A 508 -17.11 -9.74 -36.35
CA PHE A 508 -16.79 -11.17 -36.42
C PHE A 508 -17.93 -12.00 -36.94
N ASP A 509 -17.65 -12.88 -37.94
CA ASP A 509 -18.59 -13.87 -38.44
C ASP A 509 -18.46 -15.19 -37.66
N PRO A 510 -19.54 -15.81 -37.21
CA PRO A 510 -19.50 -17.07 -36.50
C PRO A 510 -19.00 -18.22 -37.42
N LEU A 511 -18.09 -19.04 -36.86
CA LEU A 511 -17.61 -20.23 -37.56
C LEU A 511 -18.56 -21.43 -37.37
N PRO A 512 -18.55 -22.41 -38.30
CA PRO A 512 -19.31 -23.64 -38.14
C PRO A 512 -18.94 -24.34 -36.84
N GLY A 513 -19.94 -24.64 -36.00
CA GLY A 513 -19.77 -25.19 -34.65
C GLY A 513 -19.99 -24.19 -33.52
N GLY A 514 -20.08 -22.89 -33.81
CA GLY A 514 -20.68 -21.85 -32.94
C GLY A 514 -19.83 -21.37 -31.75
N ALA A 515 -18.65 -21.94 -31.48
CA ALA A 515 -17.81 -21.55 -30.37
C ALA A 515 -16.79 -20.46 -30.74
N LEU A 516 -16.40 -20.38 -32.00
CA LEU A 516 -15.42 -19.42 -32.50
C LEU A 516 -16.06 -18.50 -33.55
N ALA A 517 -15.49 -17.32 -33.67
CA ALA A 517 -15.80 -16.37 -34.72
C ALA A 517 -14.54 -15.82 -35.36
N VAL A 518 -14.62 -15.39 -36.62
CA VAL A 518 -13.48 -14.90 -37.40
C VAL A 518 -13.68 -13.43 -37.78
N SER A 519 -12.65 -12.62 -37.63
CA SER A 519 -12.67 -11.21 -38.03
C SER A 519 -12.63 -11.04 -39.55
N ASP A 520 -12.96 -9.84 -40.03
CA ASP A 520 -12.50 -9.39 -41.33
C ASP A 520 -10.98 -9.36 -41.42
N VAL A 521 -10.44 -9.28 -42.64
CA VAL A 521 -9.00 -9.12 -42.84
C VAL A 521 -8.60 -7.72 -42.40
N LEU A 522 -7.75 -7.63 -41.36
CA LEU A 522 -7.20 -6.39 -40.83
C LEU A 522 -5.88 -6.07 -41.53
N VAL A 523 -5.63 -4.80 -41.82
CA VAL A 523 -4.36 -4.34 -42.39
C VAL A 523 -3.59 -3.63 -41.31
N ILE A 524 -2.43 -4.17 -40.93
CA ILE A 524 -1.51 -3.59 -39.94
C ILE A 524 -0.29 -3.09 -40.65
N GLN A 525 0.00 -1.80 -40.55
CA GLN A 525 1.21 -1.20 -41.09
C GLN A 525 2.35 -1.36 -40.09
N GLN A 526 3.38 -2.09 -40.47
CA GLN A 526 4.60 -2.22 -39.67
C GLN A 526 5.76 -1.51 -40.37
N PRO A 527 6.68 -0.86 -39.61
CA PRO A 527 7.91 -0.36 -40.20
C PRO A 527 8.72 -1.54 -40.79
N ALA A 528 9.22 -1.37 -42.00
CA ALA A 528 10.04 -2.39 -42.63
C ALA A 528 11.27 -2.68 -41.76
N PRO A 529 11.67 -3.94 -41.56
CA PRO A 529 12.90 -4.27 -40.85
C PRO A 529 14.08 -3.64 -41.57
N ASP A 530 14.95 -2.94 -40.84
CA ASP A 530 16.15 -2.32 -41.37
C ASP A 530 17.03 -3.38 -42.07
N ALA A 531 17.19 -3.23 -43.37
CA ALA A 531 18.02 -4.09 -44.20
C ALA A 531 19.53 -3.79 -44.06
N THR A 532 20.02 -3.62 -42.82
CA THR A 532 21.44 -3.42 -42.53
C THR A 532 21.92 -4.40 -41.48
N GLY A 533 22.08 -5.64 -41.93
CA GLY A 533 22.84 -6.68 -41.25
C GLY A 533 23.97 -7.17 -42.14
N THR A 534 24.99 -6.35 -42.34
CA THR A 534 26.30 -6.85 -42.78
C THR A 534 27.33 -6.30 -41.81
N GLU A 535 27.74 -7.16 -40.87
CA GLU A 535 28.94 -6.94 -40.10
C GLU A 535 30.15 -6.87 -41.01
N THR A 536 30.79 -5.71 -41.13
CA THR A 536 32.17 -5.62 -41.53
C THR A 536 32.97 -4.96 -40.43
N SER A 537 33.74 -5.84 -39.78
CA SER A 537 34.86 -5.50 -38.90
C SER A 537 35.92 -4.73 -39.70
N GLY A 538 36.46 -3.65 -39.15
CA GLY A 538 37.72 -3.10 -39.61
C GLY A 538 37.97 -1.63 -39.39
N THR A 539 38.69 -1.34 -38.30
CA THR A 539 39.82 -0.39 -38.17
C THR A 539 39.74 1.07 -38.66
N ASP A 540 39.93 1.93 -37.69
CA ASP A 540 40.78 3.15 -37.61
C ASP A 540 40.69 4.30 -38.64
N ALA A 541 40.60 5.45 -38.02
CA ALA A 541 41.33 6.70 -38.23
C ALA A 541 40.61 7.92 -38.85
N ASN A 542 40.64 8.94 -37.99
CA ASN A 542 40.85 10.38 -38.22
C ASN A 542 39.80 11.25 -38.92
N GLU A 543 39.35 12.17 -38.08
CA GLU A 543 39.23 13.65 -38.21
C GLU A 543 39.25 14.28 -39.60
N GLU A 544 38.30 15.19 -39.74
CA GLU A 544 38.31 16.57 -40.17
C GLU A 544 37.26 16.93 -41.23
N ASP A 545 36.45 17.91 -40.79
CA ASP A 545 35.89 19.06 -41.56
C ASP A 545 35.05 18.81 -42.81
N LEU A 546 33.79 19.22 -42.73
CA LEU A 546 33.31 20.39 -43.49
C LEU A 546 31.78 20.56 -43.33
N ALA A 547 31.41 21.80 -42.97
CA ALA A 547 30.05 22.29 -42.95
C ALA A 547 29.35 22.11 -44.31
N GLY A 548 28.08 21.67 -44.25
CA GLY A 548 27.18 21.63 -45.41
C GLY A 548 25.73 21.69 -44.93
N ASP A 549 25.16 22.87 -45.02
CA ASP A 549 23.76 23.19 -44.86
C ASP A 549 22.91 22.34 -45.83
N GLY A 550 21.93 21.59 -45.31
CA GLY A 550 20.99 20.83 -46.11
C GLY A 550 20.00 20.12 -45.20
N ALA A 551 18.88 20.73 -44.92
CA ALA A 551 17.75 20.08 -44.26
C ALA A 551 17.19 19.00 -45.20
N ASP A 552 17.75 17.80 -45.14
CA ASP A 552 17.12 16.62 -45.69
C ASP A 552 16.10 16.06 -44.69
N ALA A 553 14.83 16.14 -45.11
CA ALA A 553 13.77 15.39 -44.47
C ALA A 553 14.17 13.90 -44.38
N ALA A 554 14.16 13.34 -43.18
CA ALA A 554 14.41 11.93 -42.99
C ALA A 554 13.54 11.12 -43.97
N PRO A 555 14.07 10.12 -44.68
CA PRO A 555 13.28 9.33 -45.60
C PRO A 555 12.16 8.65 -44.78
N ALA A 556 10.92 8.79 -45.23
CA ALA A 556 9.79 8.08 -44.67
C ALA A 556 10.16 6.59 -44.64
N GLN A 557 10.19 5.99 -43.46
CA GLN A 557 10.44 4.55 -43.31
C GLN A 557 9.40 3.82 -44.15
N ALA A 558 9.87 2.92 -45.03
CA ALA A 558 8.98 2.07 -45.81
C ALA A 558 8.14 1.23 -44.83
N THR A 559 6.81 1.30 -44.95
CA THR A 559 5.92 0.45 -44.19
C THR A 559 5.57 -0.80 -45.02
N ILE A 560 5.51 -1.95 -44.36
CA ILE A 560 5.01 -3.18 -44.95
C ILE A 560 3.62 -3.43 -44.39
N ASP A 561 2.66 -3.66 -45.29
CA ASP A 561 1.32 -4.07 -44.89
C ASP A 561 1.34 -5.56 -44.49
N THR A 562 0.92 -5.85 -43.26
CA THR A 562 0.70 -7.22 -42.77
C THR A 562 -0.81 -7.41 -42.68
N TYR A 563 -1.31 -8.49 -43.23
CA TYR A 563 -2.73 -8.84 -43.24
C TYR A 563 -3.01 -9.82 -42.11
N VAL A 564 -3.88 -9.43 -41.17
CA VAL A 564 -4.16 -10.18 -39.96
C VAL A 564 -5.60 -10.66 -39.96
N VAL A 565 -5.80 -11.92 -39.63
CA VAL A 565 -7.13 -12.47 -39.33
C VAL A 565 -7.14 -12.95 -37.89
N LEU A 566 -8.10 -12.48 -37.11
CA LEU A 566 -8.31 -12.92 -35.72
C LEU A 566 -9.40 -13.99 -35.70
N VAL A 567 -9.11 -15.09 -35.01
CA VAL A 567 -10.09 -16.12 -34.68
C VAL A 567 -10.28 -16.10 -33.17
N ALA A 568 -11.48 -15.83 -32.72
CA ALA A 568 -11.74 -15.58 -31.31
C ALA A 568 -12.99 -16.29 -30.80
N ASP A 569 -12.89 -16.74 -29.53
CA ASP A 569 -14.04 -17.01 -28.68
C ASP A 569 -14.25 -15.78 -27.80
N ARG A 570 -15.37 -15.06 -27.99
CA ARG A 570 -15.64 -13.74 -27.40
C ARG A 570 -16.74 -13.84 -26.35
N VAL A 571 -16.47 -13.29 -25.19
CA VAL A 571 -17.46 -13.11 -24.11
C VAL A 571 -17.89 -11.64 -24.08
N ALA A 572 -19.16 -11.40 -24.32
CA ALA A 572 -19.72 -10.05 -24.25
C ALA A 572 -19.75 -9.55 -22.80
N PRO A 573 -19.58 -8.23 -22.59
CA PRO A 573 -19.71 -7.66 -21.27
C PRO A 573 -21.12 -7.90 -20.71
N ARG A 574 -21.19 -8.28 -19.44
CA ARG A 574 -22.45 -8.57 -18.75
C ARG A 574 -22.50 -7.86 -17.41
N VAL A 575 -23.52 -7.03 -17.23
CA VAL A 575 -23.78 -6.37 -15.95
C VAL A 575 -24.29 -7.40 -14.95
N ARG A 576 -23.67 -7.47 -13.77
CA ARG A 576 -24.14 -8.31 -12.66
C ARG A 576 -25.40 -7.68 -12.07
N PRO A 577 -26.52 -8.43 -11.96
CA PRO A 577 -27.76 -7.90 -11.36
C PRO A 577 -27.50 -7.36 -9.94
N LEU A 578 -28.20 -6.30 -9.56
CA LEU A 578 -28.06 -5.71 -8.22
C LEU A 578 -28.29 -6.76 -7.12
N ALA A 579 -29.21 -7.70 -7.31
CA ALA A 579 -29.47 -8.76 -6.34
C ALA A 579 -28.22 -9.61 -6.01
N ASP A 580 -27.34 -9.83 -7.02
CA ASP A 580 -26.13 -10.63 -6.86
C ASP A 580 -25.00 -9.85 -6.18
N VAL A 581 -25.06 -8.51 -6.22
CA VAL A 581 -24.02 -7.61 -5.71
C VAL A 581 -24.50 -6.68 -4.59
N TYR A 582 -25.72 -6.87 -4.12
CA TYR A 582 -26.37 -5.94 -3.17
C TYR A 582 -25.50 -5.64 -1.95
N ALA A 583 -24.97 -6.67 -1.30
CA ALA A 583 -24.11 -6.51 -0.13
C ALA A 583 -22.81 -5.76 -0.45
N GLN A 584 -22.26 -5.97 -1.65
CA GLN A 584 -21.07 -5.23 -2.11
C GLN A 584 -21.37 -3.74 -2.30
N VAL A 585 -22.51 -3.43 -2.94
CA VAL A 585 -22.97 -2.06 -3.18
C VAL A 585 -23.31 -1.37 -1.87
N GLU A 586 -24.04 -2.03 -0.97
CA GLU A 586 -24.38 -1.53 0.35
C GLU A 586 -23.14 -1.15 1.16
N GLN A 587 -22.12 -1.99 1.16
CA GLN A 587 -20.85 -1.68 1.83
C GLN A 587 -20.11 -0.49 1.19
N ALA A 588 -20.13 -0.36 -0.13
CA ALA A 588 -19.54 0.77 -0.83
C ALA A 588 -20.25 2.09 -0.47
N VAL A 589 -21.59 2.09 -0.46
CA VAL A 589 -22.42 3.23 -0.04
C VAL A 589 -22.12 3.61 1.41
N LEU A 590 -22.09 2.63 2.31
CA LEU A 590 -21.82 2.85 3.72
C LEU A 590 -20.42 3.43 3.94
N ALA A 591 -19.41 2.92 3.24
CA ALA A 591 -18.05 3.45 3.28
C ALA A 591 -18.00 4.91 2.79
N GLN A 592 -18.71 5.25 1.71
CA GLN A 592 -18.81 6.61 1.18
C GLN A 592 -19.48 7.56 2.18
N LYS A 593 -20.62 7.17 2.79
CA LYS A 593 -21.32 7.98 3.79
C LYS A 593 -20.46 8.23 5.03
N ARG A 594 -19.82 7.19 5.55
CA ARG A 594 -18.89 7.30 6.67
C ARG A 594 -17.72 8.23 6.37
N GLN A 595 -17.17 8.13 5.17
CA GLN A 595 -16.09 9.03 4.74
C GLN A 595 -16.59 10.47 4.61
N ALA A 596 -17.77 10.70 4.06
CA ALA A 596 -18.37 12.03 3.96
C ALA A 596 -18.61 12.66 5.34
N ALA A 597 -19.15 11.89 6.30
CA ALA A 597 -19.37 12.35 7.68
C ALA A 597 -18.04 12.73 8.37
N ARG A 598 -16.99 11.89 8.21
CA ARG A 598 -15.64 12.17 8.73
C ARG A 598 -15.05 13.44 8.15
N THR A 599 -15.13 13.58 6.82
CA THR A 599 -14.59 14.74 6.11
C THR A 599 -15.33 16.02 6.51
N ALA A 600 -16.65 15.98 6.62
CA ALA A 600 -17.46 17.12 7.04
C ALA A 600 -17.11 17.55 8.48
N TRP A 601 -17.04 16.59 9.41
CA TRP A 601 -16.68 16.87 10.80
C TRP A 601 -15.25 17.42 10.91
N LEU A 602 -14.28 16.81 10.21
CA LEU A 602 -12.90 17.29 10.23
C LEU A 602 -12.76 18.69 9.64
N SER A 603 -13.47 18.99 8.56
CA SER A 603 -13.51 20.32 7.94
C SER A 603 -14.09 21.36 8.91
N GLU A 604 -15.18 21.02 9.61
CA GLU A 604 -15.77 21.89 10.64
C GLU A 604 -14.78 22.15 11.79
N ARG A 605 -14.11 21.10 12.29
CA ARG A 605 -13.11 21.23 13.35
C ARG A 605 -11.90 22.04 12.88
N ARG A 606 -11.43 21.81 11.66
CA ARG A 606 -10.33 22.58 11.07
C ARG A 606 -10.68 24.08 10.97
N ALA A 607 -11.89 24.40 10.56
CA ALA A 607 -12.36 25.80 10.49
C ALA A 607 -12.52 26.47 11.88
N ALA A 608 -12.75 25.67 12.94
CA ALA A 608 -12.91 26.16 14.31
C ALA A 608 -11.59 26.21 15.09
N THR A 609 -10.50 25.64 14.59
CA THR A 609 -9.21 25.56 15.25
C THR A 609 -8.27 26.62 14.67
N ASP A 610 -7.52 27.31 15.53
CA ASP A 610 -6.47 28.24 15.09
C ASP A 610 -5.30 27.43 14.54
N ILE A 611 -5.07 27.53 13.22
CA ILE A 611 -4.01 26.82 12.51
C ILE A 611 -3.09 27.87 11.87
N VAL A 612 -1.82 27.87 12.28
CA VAL A 612 -0.78 28.73 11.74
C VAL A 612 0.28 27.83 11.10
N GLU A 613 0.31 27.80 9.78
CA GLU A 613 1.37 27.13 9.04
C GLU A 613 2.55 28.09 8.85
N THR A 614 3.72 27.65 9.27
CA THR A 614 4.97 28.34 8.93
C THR A 614 5.35 27.84 7.53
N SER A 615 5.62 28.74 6.58
CA SER A 615 5.97 28.34 5.21
C SER A 615 7.10 27.31 5.23
N VAL A 616 6.81 26.10 4.77
CA VAL A 616 7.85 25.17 4.34
C VAL A 616 8.58 25.88 3.20
N PRO A 617 9.92 26.00 3.22
CA PRO A 617 10.63 26.61 2.10
C PRO A 617 10.15 25.93 0.81
N ASP A 618 9.65 26.73 -0.15
CA ASP A 618 9.27 26.20 -1.45
C ASP A 618 10.46 25.44 -2.02
N LEU A 619 10.24 24.19 -2.39
CA LEU A 619 11.23 23.40 -3.11
C LEU A 619 11.53 24.18 -4.40
N ILE A 620 12.69 24.82 -4.47
CA ILE A 620 13.19 25.39 -5.72
C ILE A 620 13.58 24.18 -6.57
N LEU A 621 12.62 23.68 -7.34
CA LEU A 621 12.92 22.73 -8.41
C LEU A 621 13.98 23.39 -9.29
N PRO A 622 15.13 22.76 -9.54
CA PRO A 622 16.07 23.29 -10.52
C PRO A 622 15.36 23.30 -11.87
N THR A 623 15.01 24.51 -12.34
CA THR A 623 14.33 24.76 -13.61
C THR A 623 15.20 24.42 -14.83
N ASP A 624 16.42 23.94 -14.64
CA ASP A 624 17.37 23.66 -15.71
C ASP A 624 17.27 22.27 -16.35
N SER A 625 16.37 21.39 -15.88
CA SER A 625 16.27 20.02 -16.41
C SER A 625 15.13 19.79 -17.40
N LEU A 626 14.32 20.79 -17.72
CA LEU A 626 13.18 20.66 -18.64
C LEU A 626 13.27 21.57 -19.89
N GLN A 627 14.45 22.09 -20.23
CA GLN A 627 14.64 22.70 -21.54
C GLN A 627 15.15 21.65 -22.54
N GLY A 628 14.25 20.81 -22.97
CA GLY A 628 14.36 19.99 -24.16
C GLY A 628 13.23 20.35 -25.09
N THR A 629 13.55 21.15 -26.10
CA THR A 629 12.84 21.35 -27.40
C THR A 629 11.33 21.63 -27.33
N ASP A 630 10.99 22.93 -27.53
CA ASP A 630 9.91 23.24 -28.45
C ASP A 630 10.14 24.62 -29.11
N ALA A 631 10.43 24.56 -30.39
CA ALA A 631 10.39 25.70 -31.28
C ALA A 631 8.95 25.85 -31.73
N THR A 632 8.28 26.93 -31.30
CA THR A 632 7.07 27.38 -31.99
C THR A 632 7.09 28.91 -32.13
N THR A 633 7.12 29.27 -33.34
CA THR A 633 7.01 30.57 -34.01
C THR A 633 5.95 31.50 -33.40
N GLU A 634 6.37 32.68 -32.99
CA GLU A 634 5.48 33.83 -32.76
C GLU A 634 4.95 34.40 -34.07
N PRO A 635 3.74 34.90 -34.12
CA PRO A 635 3.35 35.90 -35.09
C PRO A 635 3.41 37.30 -34.46
N GLU A 636 4.09 38.14 -35.18
CA GLU A 636 4.30 39.59 -35.10
C GLU A 636 3.05 40.39 -34.70
N ALA A 637 3.13 41.16 -33.62
CA ALA A 637 2.08 42.08 -33.19
C ALA A 637 2.37 43.47 -33.70
N ALA A 638 1.41 44.03 -34.41
CA ALA A 638 1.39 45.39 -34.88
C ALA A 638 1.14 46.40 -33.74
N ASP A 639 1.99 47.39 -33.76
CA ASP A 639 2.01 48.69 -33.10
C ASP A 639 0.66 49.41 -33.07
N GLN A 640 0.22 49.90 -31.90
CA GLN A 640 -0.54 51.15 -31.75
C GLN A 640 -0.40 51.72 -30.33
N THR A 641 0.26 52.86 -30.26
CA THR A 641 0.43 53.80 -29.14
C THR A 641 -0.87 54.51 -28.76
N PRO A 642 -0.98 55.00 -27.51
CA PRO A 642 -2.18 55.65 -26.98
C PRO A 642 -2.19 57.16 -27.14
N PRO A 643 -3.30 57.88 -26.94
CA PRO A 643 -3.26 59.26 -26.53
C PRO A 643 -3.68 59.48 -25.08
N THR A 644 -2.92 60.31 -24.44
CA THR A 644 -3.14 61.07 -23.21
C THR A 644 -4.39 61.96 -23.32
N ASP A 645 -5.15 62.11 -22.23
CA ASP A 645 -5.35 63.49 -21.68
C ASP A 645 -6.25 63.48 -20.40
N GLU A 646 -5.73 64.29 -19.44
CA GLU A 646 -6.37 65.21 -18.51
C GLU A 646 -7.38 64.83 -17.43
N THR A 647 -6.89 65.06 -16.22
CA THR A 647 -7.64 65.43 -15.00
C THR A 647 -8.33 66.84 -15.17
N PRO A 648 -9.39 67.20 -14.40
CA PRO A 648 -9.16 67.74 -13.08
C PRO A 648 -10.24 67.48 -11.97
N ALA A 649 -9.73 67.48 -10.75
CA ALA A 649 -10.13 68.05 -9.46
C ALA A 649 -11.60 68.37 -9.12
N GLY A 650 -11.91 68.10 -7.87
CA GLY A 650 -12.98 68.80 -7.08
C GLY A 650 -13.73 67.88 -6.14
N ASP A 651 -13.33 67.78 -4.94
CA ASP A 651 -13.77 68.44 -3.73
C ASP A 651 -14.94 67.81 -2.94
N GLU A 652 -14.68 67.72 -1.63
CA GLU A 652 -15.60 67.76 -0.50
C GLU A 652 -16.27 66.49 0.05
N ALA A 653 -15.71 66.17 1.21
CA ALA A 653 -16.46 65.47 2.30
C ALA A 653 -17.50 66.45 2.93
N PRO A 654 -18.52 65.96 3.70
CA PRO A 654 -18.30 65.58 5.07
C PRO A 654 -19.18 64.43 5.59
N ALA A 655 -18.71 63.81 6.66
CA ALA A 655 -19.50 63.11 7.67
C ALA A 655 -20.32 64.14 8.49
N PRO A 656 -21.18 63.77 9.50
CA PRO A 656 -21.40 62.49 10.20
C PRO A 656 -22.87 62.22 10.62
N ALA A 657 -23.03 61.20 11.47
CA ALA A 657 -24.00 61.07 12.59
C ALA A 657 -25.06 59.97 12.50
N THR A 658 -24.83 58.96 13.30
CA THR A 658 -25.52 58.49 14.53
C THR A 658 -26.95 57.95 14.43
N SER A 659 -27.01 56.79 15.13
CA SER A 659 -28.09 56.27 15.96
C SER A 659 -29.26 55.54 15.29
N ASN A 660 -29.40 54.26 15.44
CA ASN A 660 -30.03 53.56 16.61
C ASN A 660 -29.69 52.08 16.58
#